data_fb430de5debb26a417fd4ced329af461
#
_entry.id   fb430de5debb26a417fd4ced329af461
#
_cell.length_a   1.000
_cell.length_b   1.000
_cell.length_c   1.000
_cell.angle_alpha   90.00
_cell.angle_beta   90.00
_cell.angle_gamma   90.00
#
_symmetry.space_group_name_H-M   'P 1'
#
loop_
_entity.id
_entity.type
_entity.pdbx_description
1 polymer ?
#
loop_
_entity_poly.entity_id
_entity_poly.type
_entity_poly.pdbx_seq_one_letter_code
_entity_poly.pdbx_strand_id
1 'polypeptide(L)'
;MSNPSITENENVSCAACKKKCKNDRGLKQHSRFCGKSDTSIQPTPTTQHLQQEFETTPPNENIRDVNDTNREDNTKEDYKSQIFDAYEKIVCWRKNLFELPNGANGKEFIKEMTRLINDWSSGSPDRNVSLKSLMVMPSLLLQRTSIKCKSSEIKKRLERRLQIWKDKKINELIHECVAVQNRLQNGGSKVQNIEEIARKFSRLMMQGKVNPAIRLLDQETSPGILPLTDETLQCLQEKHPNAKPKYNDMLLNGPLRIINSDIYDNINGDLIRKCAIKTKGASGPSGLDADFWRRIAGSNIYGNVTDDLCHAIALMARKLCREDLEDPESISSLMSCRLIPLDKSPGVRPIGIGEVMRRIIGKSVMSVVKPDILEATGYSQLCAGQEAGCEVAVHAIRDLYESEETHGFIQIDASNAFNSINRNVLLHNINVLCPEIATYIINCYIIPARLFVSGGKEISSKEGTTQGDPVAMGMYALGIMPLLTTVLHTDTIDIKQVAFADDLTGIGTLNRLKHWWDMVLRFGPFLGYYVNEGKSWLIVKEQYLENAKHLFSTSTIKITIDGNRHLGAVVGTEKNKEKYVSEKVSEWILQVERLAEIAKTQPHAAFSAFNHGLRHRYTYIMRTIPGISNMLKPLDEAINKFIKILLNDYNFNQDERLLFSLPAKFGGMGIIIPSMVSDTEYENSRSITKETTEKVICQELIFRDNKTEISKLKNNIKSQKRKSHQLNLTYIKSKSTCKIKTRALEGSIENGASNWLTVLPLKDQGFILDKQAFWDGLYLRYGIPLPRLPLICICGASFDVQHALSCARGGFIIGRHNEIRDFTAEVLKEVCADVKIEPELQKLTGETLSYLTSIKSDEARADVSARSFWIKGQTAYVDIRVFNPLAKCYLNQTLQSAHKRNENEKKRQYNERINNIDHGSFTPMVFSCFGGMSRECGTFVSQMAELLAAKRNLPKTVISGWIKTRFNFAMLRSCLLCIRGTRSSIMQQKIDQVKESDIKLVVHESNMDV
;
A
#
# COMPACT_ATOMS: atom_id res chain seq x y z
N MET A 1 -27.10 2.36 42.88
CA MET A 1 -27.64 1.24 42.08
C MET A 1 -26.45 0.51 41.46
N SER A 2 -26.35 -0.74 41.82
CA SER A 2 -25.21 -1.64 41.76
C SER A 2 -24.73 -1.97 40.34
N ASN A 3 -23.41 -1.89 40.15
CA ASN A 3 -22.70 -2.50 39.00
C ASN A 3 -22.78 -4.04 39.09
N PRO A 4 -22.93 -4.74 37.96
CA PRO A 4 -22.78 -6.18 37.94
C PRO A 4 -21.30 -6.56 37.93
N SER A 5 -20.98 -7.51 38.81
CA SER A 5 -19.70 -8.15 39.05
C SER A 5 -19.09 -8.82 37.81
N ILE A 6 -17.82 -8.58 37.60
CA ILE A 6 -16.96 -9.30 36.66
C ILE A 6 -16.77 -10.71 37.20
N THR A 7 -17.27 -11.70 36.46
CA THR A 7 -17.03 -13.13 36.75
C THR A 7 -15.56 -13.47 36.53
N GLU A 8 -14.94 -14.02 37.53
CA GLU A 8 -13.58 -14.55 37.51
C GLU A 8 -13.43 -15.64 36.42
N ASN A 9 -12.44 -15.48 35.55
CA ASN A 9 -12.08 -16.50 34.56
C ASN A 9 -11.56 -17.74 35.27
N GLU A 10 -12.31 -18.81 35.24
CA GLU A 10 -11.86 -20.13 35.70
C GLU A 10 -10.68 -20.63 34.85
N ASN A 11 -9.55 -20.84 35.49
CA ASN A 11 -8.37 -21.45 34.89
C ASN A 11 -8.64 -22.92 34.58
N VAL A 12 -8.68 -23.31 33.33
CA VAL A 12 -8.88 -24.69 32.88
C VAL A 12 -7.54 -25.39 32.76
N SER A 13 -7.41 -26.61 33.26
CA SER A 13 -6.16 -27.35 33.26
C SER A 13 -6.16 -28.54 32.30
N CYS A 14 -5.03 -28.80 31.64
CA CYS A 14 -4.85 -29.96 30.76
C CYS A 14 -4.91 -31.28 31.53
N ALA A 15 -5.76 -32.19 31.08
CA ALA A 15 -5.92 -33.51 31.75
C ALA A 15 -4.65 -34.38 31.69
N ALA A 16 -3.87 -34.27 30.62
CA ALA A 16 -2.68 -35.07 30.38
C ALA A 16 -1.43 -34.61 31.17
N CYS A 17 -1.15 -33.28 31.24
CA CYS A 17 0.05 -32.75 31.87
C CYS A 17 -0.22 -31.78 33.04
N LYS A 18 -1.47 -31.59 33.46
CA LYS A 18 -1.93 -30.68 34.54
C LYS A 18 -1.58 -29.20 34.38
N LYS A 19 -1.09 -28.78 33.21
CA LYS A 19 -0.77 -27.34 32.94
C LYS A 19 -2.04 -26.50 32.95
N LYS A 20 -2.06 -25.41 33.71
CA LYS A 20 -3.19 -24.48 33.80
C LYS A 20 -3.21 -23.55 32.56
N CYS A 21 -4.34 -23.45 31.89
CA CYS A 21 -4.60 -22.56 30.76
C CYS A 21 -5.66 -21.55 31.16
N LYS A 22 -5.55 -20.30 30.64
CA LYS A 22 -6.43 -19.17 31.02
C LYS A 22 -7.89 -19.34 30.57
N ASN A 23 -8.15 -20.17 29.55
CA ASN A 23 -9.47 -20.42 29.02
C ASN A 23 -9.47 -21.72 28.20
N ASP A 24 -10.64 -22.20 27.80
CA ASP A 24 -10.84 -23.38 26.98
C ASP A 24 -10.07 -23.38 25.66
N ARG A 25 -9.90 -22.22 25.07
CA ARG A 25 -9.18 -22.05 23.79
C ARG A 25 -7.67 -22.28 23.98
N GLY A 26 -7.08 -21.76 25.06
CA GLY A 26 -5.70 -22.04 25.46
C GLY A 26 -5.46 -23.49 25.81
N LEU A 27 -6.44 -24.15 26.45
CA LEU A 27 -6.38 -25.59 26.76
C LEU A 27 -6.41 -26.43 25.48
N LYS A 28 -7.25 -26.11 24.52
CA LYS A 28 -7.34 -26.79 23.21
C LYS A 28 -6.07 -26.61 22.38
N GLN A 29 -5.41 -25.45 22.44
CA GLN A 29 -4.13 -25.20 21.77
C GLN A 29 -3.01 -26.04 22.43
N HIS A 30 -2.94 -26.08 23.76
CA HIS A 30 -1.99 -26.87 24.50
C HIS A 30 -2.18 -28.37 24.27
N SER A 31 -3.42 -28.90 24.25
CA SER A 31 -3.72 -30.32 24.07
C SER A 31 -3.33 -30.87 22.68
N ARG A 32 -3.21 -30.03 21.64
CA ARG A 32 -2.75 -30.44 20.31
C ARG A 32 -1.28 -30.86 20.28
N PHE A 33 -0.50 -30.37 21.22
CA PHE A 33 0.94 -30.60 21.32
C PHE A 33 1.33 -31.40 22.58
N CYS A 34 0.39 -31.58 23.49
CA CYS A 34 0.59 -32.32 24.73
C CYS A 34 0.19 -33.80 24.54
N GLY A 35 1.14 -34.70 24.44
CA GLY A 35 0.84 -36.14 24.30
C GLY A 35 1.63 -36.88 23.23
N LYS A 36 2.75 -36.33 22.77
CA LYS A 36 3.68 -37.05 21.87
C LYS A 36 4.80 -37.79 22.63
N SER A 37 4.54 -38.30 23.83
CA SER A 37 5.41 -39.28 24.48
C SER A 37 4.59 -40.54 24.77
N ASP A 38 4.93 -41.58 24.04
CA ASP A 38 4.60 -42.99 24.25
C ASP A 38 3.14 -43.40 24.52
N THR A 39 2.54 -44.09 23.60
CA THR A 39 2.18 -45.50 23.71
C THR A 39 1.30 -45.96 22.55
N SER A 40 1.65 -47.15 22.08
CA SER A 40 0.89 -48.01 21.18
C SER A 40 -0.59 -48.15 21.49
N ILE A 41 -1.46 -47.83 20.53
CA ILE A 41 -2.84 -48.34 20.46
C ILE A 41 -3.22 -48.59 18.99
N GLN A 42 -3.71 -49.81 18.79
CA GLN A 42 -4.08 -50.42 17.51
C GLN A 42 -5.21 -49.70 16.78
N PRO A 43 -5.30 -49.88 15.45
CA PRO A 43 -6.32 -49.23 14.62
C PRO A 43 -7.65 -49.98 14.62
N THR A 44 -8.72 -49.30 14.60
CA THR A 44 -10.06 -49.80 14.26
C THR A 44 -10.59 -49.08 13.00
N PRO A 45 -11.61 -49.62 12.30
CA PRO A 45 -11.38 -50.06 10.94
C PRO A 45 -11.99 -49.14 9.87
N THR A 46 -11.35 -49.25 8.74
CA THR A 46 -11.75 -49.01 7.34
C THR A 46 -13.24 -48.87 7.05
N THR A 47 -13.63 -47.80 6.43
CA THR A 47 -14.87 -47.71 5.64
C THR A 47 -14.55 -48.03 4.19
N GLN A 48 -15.15 -49.11 3.75
CA GLN A 48 -15.00 -49.66 2.42
C GLN A 48 -15.70 -48.82 1.33
N HIS A 49 -15.13 -48.94 0.15
CA HIS A 49 -15.66 -48.60 -1.15
C HIS A 49 -17.12 -48.96 -1.39
N LEU A 50 -17.83 -48.10 -2.07
CA LEU A 50 -18.98 -48.46 -2.92
C LEU A 50 -18.70 -47.91 -4.32
N GLN A 51 -18.20 -48.81 -5.15
CA GLN A 51 -18.40 -48.75 -6.58
C GLN A 51 -19.79 -49.39 -6.85
N GLN A 52 -20.65 -48.70 -7.54
CA GLN A 52 -21.82 -49.32 -8.19
C GLN A 52 -21.77 -48.97 -9.66
N GLU A 53 -21.72 -50.07 -10.40
CA GLU A 53 -21.85 -50.19 -11.84
C GLU A 53 -23.26 -49.77 -12.29
N PHE A 54 -23.35 -49.10 -13.43
CA PHE A 54 -24.61 -48.83 -14.11
C PHE A 54 -24.88 -49.89 -15.13
N GLU A 55 -25.95 -50.69 -14.93
CA GLU A 55 -26.58 -51.46 -15.95
C GLU A 55 -27.63 -50.67 -16.73
N THR A 56 -27.59 -50.83 -18.04
CA THR A 56 -28.49 -50.23 -19.03
C THR A 56 -29.72 -51.09 -19.27
N THR A 57 -30.89 -50.48 -19.39
CA THR A 57 -32.04 -51.03 -20.13
C THR A 57 -32.82 -49.91 -20.83
N PRO A 58 -33.33 -50.16 -22.03
CA PRO A 58 -33.75 -49.12 -22.99
C PRO A 58 -35.27 -48.85 -23.04
N PRO A 59 -35.79 -48.08 -24.02
CA PRO A 59 -36.71 -47.00 -23.81
C PRO A 59 -38.18 -47.32 -24.18
N ASN A 60 -39.06 -46.42 -23.79
CA ASN A 60 -40.40 -46.36 -24.43
C ASN A 60 -40.68 -44.91 -24.87
N GLU A 61 -41.05 -44.83 -26.16
CA GLU A 61 -41.34 -43.63 -26.92
C GLU A 61 -42.60 -42.92 -26.46
N ASN A 62 -42.56 -41.59 -26.38
CA ASN A 62 -43.68 -40.75 -26.78
C ASN A 62 -43.18 -39.42 -27.30
N ILE A 63 -43.37 -39.25 -28.62
CA ILE A 63 -43.06 -38.10 -29.43
C ILE A 63 -44.01 -36.96 -29.10
N ARG A 64 -43.49 -35.78 -28.63
CA ARG A 64 -44.06 -34.46 -28.93
C ARG A 64 -42.96 -33.38 -28.76
N ASP A 65 -42.73 -32.59 -29.84
CA ASP A 65 -42.07 -31.28 -29.95
C ASP A 65 -40.61 -31.17 -29.45
N VAL A 66 -39.70 -31.62 -30.29
CA VAL A 66 -38.21 -31.60 -30.04
C VAL A 66 -37.45 -30.59 -30.94
N ASN A 67 -38.07 -29.54 -31.44
CA ASN A 67 -37.35 -28.67 -32.39
C ASN A 67 -36.85 -27.32 -31.83
N ASP A 68 -37.25 -26.86 -30.61
CA ASP A 68 -36.77 -25.62 -30.04
C ASP A 68 -35.67 -25.81 -28.95
N THR A 69 -35.72 -26.90 -28.20
CA THR A 69 -34.71 -27.18 -27.16
C THR A 69 -33.34 -27.53 -27.74
N ASN A 70 -33.29 -28.24 -28.86
CA ASN A 70 -32.03 -28.62 -29.54
C ASN A 70 -31.26 -27.43 -30.17
N ARG A 71 -31.93 -26.32 -30.49
CA ARG A 71 -31.25 -25.10 -30.98
C ARG A 71 -30.63 -24.27 -29.84
N GLU A 72 -31.25 -24.21 -28.69
CA GLU A 72 -30.72 -23.49 -27.52
C GLU A 72 -29.55 -24.26 -26.89
N ASP A 73 -29.58 -25.58 -26.82
CA ASP A 73 -28.51 -26.39 -26.26
C ASP A 73 -27.28 -26.40 -27.18
N ASN A 74 -27.44 -26.51 -28.50
CA ASN A 74 -26.34 -26.39 -29.46
C ASN A 74 -25.67 -24.99 -29.41
N THR A 75 -26.44 -23.91 -29.18
CA THR A 75 -25.89 -22.54 -29.06
C THR A 75 -25.17 -22.31 -27.73
N LYS A 76 -25.57 -23.00 -26.65
CA LYS A 76 -24.90 -22.97 -25.35
C LYS A 76 -23.58 -23.74 -25.38
N GLU A 77 -23.53 -24.92 -25.97
CA GLU A 77 -22.29 -25.69 -26.10
C GLU A 77 -21.28 -25.01 -27.03
N ASP A 78 -21.71 -24.37 -28.09
CA ASP A 78 -20.84 -23.58 -28.97
C ASP A 78 -20.24 -22.38 -28.23
N TYR A 79 -21.03 -21.63 -27.44
CA TYR A 79 -20.53 -20.53 -26.62
C TYR A 79 -19.50 -21.01 -25.58
N LYS A 80 -19.76 -22.13 -24.92
CA LYS A 80 -18.86 -22.72 -23.92
C LYS A 80 -17.51 -23.06 -24.57
N SER A 81 -17.52 -23.74 -25.71
CA SER A 81 -16.32 -24.07 -26.46
C SER A 81 -15.53 -22.83 -26.86
N GLN A 82 -16.20 -21.80 -27.40
CA GLN A 82 -15.56 -20.53 -27.77
C GLN A 82 -14.90 -19.84 -26.60
N ILE A 83 -15.49 -19.85 -25.40
CA ILE A 83 -14.91 -19.24 -24.18
C ILE A 83 -13.68 -20.04 -23.72
N PHE A 84 -13.71 -21.36 -23.75
CA PHE A 84 -12.56 -22.20 -23.39
C PHE A 84 -11.39 -21.96 -24.34
N ASP A 85 -11.63 -21.93 -25.63
CA ASP A 85 -10.64 -21.62 -26.66
C ASP A 85 -10.08 -20.21 -26.54
N ALA A 86 -10.96 -19.23 -26.25
CA ALA A 86 -10.58 -17.87 -26.01
C ALA A 86 -9.66 -17.76 -24.80
N TYR A 87 -9.96 -18.47 -23.70
CA TYR A 87 -9.16 -18.48 -22.50
C TYR A 87 -7.75 -18.98 -22.78
N GLU A 88 -7.60 -20.14 -23.41
CA GLU A 88 -6.29 -20.72 -23.73
C GLU A 88 -5.42 -19.80 -24.62
N LYS A 89 -6.03 -19.11 -25.56
CA LYS A 89 -5.32 -18.15 -26.42
C LYS A 89 -4.95 -16.87 -25.67
N ILE A 90 -5.89 -16.29 -24.91
CA ILE A 90 -5.77 -14.95 -24.31
C ILE A 90 -4.83 -14.92 -23.12
N VAL A 91 -4.76 -15.98 -22.30
CA VAL A 91 -3.90 -16.02 -21.11
C VAL A 91 -2.43 -15.75 -21.44
N CYS A 92 -1.98 -16.18 -22.63
CA CYS A 92 -0.60 -16.01 -23.12
C CYS A 92 -0.35 -14.66 -23.81
N TRP A 93 -1.38 -13.86 -24.08
CA TRP A 93 -1.25 -12.60 -24.82
C TRP A 93 -0.52 -11.53 -24.02
N ARG A 94 0.19 -10.64 -24.72
CA ARG A 94 0.73 -9.41 -24.17
C ARG A 94 -0.42 -8.40 -24.02
N LYS A 95 -0.74 -8.01 -22.77
CA LYS A 95 -1.86 -7.12 -22.47
C LYS A 95 -1.46 -5.65 -22.63
N ASN A 96 -2.24 -4.90 -23.40
CA ASN A 96 -2.16 -3.45 -23.52
C ASN A 96 -3.57 -2.88 -23.54
N LEU A 97 -4.16 -2.72 -22.35
CA LEU A 97 -5.54 -2.33 -22.17
C LEU A 97 -5.66 -0.80 -22.09
N PHE A 98 -6.76 -0.25 -22.59
CA PHE A 98 -7.10 1.14 -22.32
C PHE A 98 -7.85 1.26 -20.98
N GLU A 99 -7.79 2.46 -20.40
CA GLU A 99 -8.57 2.75 -19.19
C GLU A 99 -10.07 2.66 -19.47
N LEU A 100 -10.81 2.02 -18.55
CA LEU A 100 -12.26 1.91 -18.67
C LEU A 100 -12.90 3.31 -18.75
N PRO A 101 -13.67 3.64 -19.80
CA PRO A 101 -14.29 4.96 -19.94
C PRO A 101 -15.32 5.23 -18.86
N ASN A 102 -15.44 6.49 -18.46
CA ASN A 102 -16.52 6.94 -17.57
C ASN A 102 -17.85 6.95 -18.32
N GLY A 103 -18.98 6.78 -17.59
CA GLY A 103 -20.33 6.83 -18.14
C GLY A 103 -20.94 5.47 -18.40
N ALA A 104 -21.96 5.40 -19.26
CA ALA A 104 -22.82 4.23 -19.47
C ALA A 104 -22.04 2.97 -19.85
N ASN A 105 -21.14 3.04 -20.83
CA ASN A 105 -20.38 1.88 -21.31
C ASN A 105 -19.46 1.30 -20.24
N GLY A 106 -18.85 2.15 -19.39
CA GLY A 106 -18.05 1.69 -18.25
C GLY A 106 -18.90 1.03 -17.17
N LYS A 107 -20.09 1.56 -16.89
CA LYS A 107 -21.05 0.95 -15.98
C LYS A 107 -21.50 -0.41 -16.49
N GLU A 108 -21.77 -0.53 -17.78
CA GLU A 108 -22.20 -1.77 -18.40
C GLU A 108 -21.13 -2.86 -18.33
N PHE A 109 -19.88 -2.49 -18.55
CA PHE A 109 -18.73 -3.39 -18.35
C PHE A 109 -18.67 -3.93 -16.90
N ILE A 110 -18.87 -3.05 -15.90
CA ILE A 110 -18.84 -3.43 -14.48
C ILE A 110 -20.05 -4.32 -14.14
N LYS A 111 -21.25 -4.02 -14.69
CA LYS A 111 -22.42 -4.88 -14.50
C LYS A 111 -22.20 -6.29 -15.04
N GLU A 112 -21.56 -6.40 -16.19
CA GLU A 112 -21.25 -7.71 -16.76
C GLU A 112 -20.24 -8.48 -15.90
N MET A 113 -19.20 -7.82 -15.35
CA MET A 113 -18.33 -8.44 -14.35
C MET A 113 -19.13 -8.94 -13.14
N THR A 114 -20.04 -8.12 -12.63
CA THR A 114 -20.89 -8.45 -11.47
C THR A 114 -21.77 -9.65 -11.78
N ARG A 115 -22.39 -9.69 -12.96
CA ARG A 115 -23.24 -10.81 -13.42
C ARG A 115 -22.42 -12.12 -13.44
N LEU A 116 -21.25 -12.12 -14.08
CA LEU A 116 -20.41 -13.31 -14.18
C LEU A 116 -19.95 -13.85 -12.82
N ILE A 117 -19.67 -12.96 -11.86
CA ILE A 117 -19.30 -13.34 -10.48
C ILE A 117 -20.51 -13.93 -9.74
N ASN A 118 -21.71 -13.33 -9.90
CA ASN A 118 -22.95 -13.84 -9.31
C ASN A 118 -23.35 -15.19 -9.93
N ASP A 119 -23.21 -15.36 -11.23
CA ASP A 119 -23.47 -16.63 -11.92
C ASP A 119 -22.59 -17.75 -11.35
N TRP A 120 -21.31 -17.45 -11.08
CA TRP A 120 -20.44 -18.41 -10.38
C TRP A 120 -20.93 -18.70 -8.97
N SER A 121 -21.32 -17.66 -8.22
CA SER A 121 -21.73 -17.79 -6.81
C SER A 121 -23.06 -18.51 -6.63
N SER A 122 -23.96 -18.46 -7.63
CA SER A 122 -25.26 -19.14 -7.61
C SER A 122 -25.20 -20.66 -7.70
N GLY A 123 -24.02 -21.22 -8.01
CA GLY A 123 -23.84 -22.66 -8.12
C GLY A 123 -24.33 -23.27 -9.45
N SER A 124 -24.48 -22.42 -10.48
CA SER A 124 -24.83 -22.88 -11.84
C SER A 124 -23.88 -23.97 -12.33
N PRO A 125 -24.35 -24.98 -13.08
CA PRO A 125 -23.48 -25.99 -13.73
C PRO A 125 -22.40 -25.37 -14.62
N ASP A 126 -22.65 -24.19 -15.19
CA ASP A 126 -21.74 -23.46 -16.07
C ASP A 126 -20.80 -22.47 -15.32
N ARG A 127 -20.64 -22.59 -13.98
CA ARG A 127 -19.83 -21.69 -13.19
C ARG A 127 -18.38 -21.54 -13.69
N ASN A 128 -17.78 -22.61 -14.22
CA ASN A 128 -16.44 -22.57 -14.83
C ASN A 128 -16.41 -21.65 -16.07
N VAL A 129 -17.46 -21.69 -16.91
CA VAL A 129 -17.60 -20.80 -18.07
C VAL A 129 -17.69 -19.35 -17.65
N SER A 130 -18.45 -19.05 -16.57
CA SER A 130 -18.62 -17.69 -16.04
C SER A 130 -17.31 -17.08 -15.58
N LEU A 131 -16.45 -17.80 -14.83
CA LEU A 131 -15.15 -17.31 -14.42
C LEU A 131 -14.14 -17.20 -15.56
N LYS A 132 -14.11 -18.16 -16.49
CA LYS A 132 -13.28 -18.02 -17.70
C LYS A 132 -13.71 -16.83 -18.55
N SER A 133 -15.03 -16.60 -18.69
CA SER A 133 -15.57 -15.41 -19.36
C SER A 133 -15.09 -14.12 -18.68
N LEU A 134 -15.11 -14.06 -17.33
CA LEU A 134 -14.59 -12.92 -16.57
C LEU A 134 -13.10 -12.68 -16.83
N MET A 135 -12.30 -13.74 -17.03
CA MET A 135 -10.85 -13.62 -17.29
C MET A 135 -10.55 -13.15 -18.72
N VAL A 136 -11.33 -13.56 -19.72
CA VAL A 136 -11.07 -13.20 -21.12
C VAL A 136 -11.67 -11.84 -21.51
N MET A 137 -12.80 -11.47 -20.91
CA MET A 137 -13.57 -10.27 -21.22
C MET A 137 -12.72 -8.98 -21.24
N PRO A 138 -11.82 -8.71 -20.26
CA PRO A 138 -11.01 -7.48 -20.25
C PRO A 138 -10.08 -7.40 -21.48
N SER A 139 -9.47 -8.50 -21.84
CA SER A 139 -8.55 -8.56 -22.99
C SER A 139 -9.28 -8.40 -24.31
N LEU A 140 -10.49 -8.90 -24.45
CA LEU A 140 -11.30 -8.76 -25.64
C LEU A 140 -11.91 -7.36 -25.79
N LEU A 141 -12.42 -6.81 -24.70
CA LEU A 141 -13.15 -5.54 -24.73
C LEU A 141 -12.23 -4.30 -24.62
N LEU A 142 -11.15 -4.37 -23.84
CA LEU A 142 -10.32 -3.21 -23.51
C LEU A 142 -8.95 -3.18 -24.24
N GLN A 143 -8.61 -4.18 -25.07
CA GLN A 143 -7.33 -4.21 -25.80
C GLN A 143 -7.21 -2.99 -26.73
N ARG A 144 -6.08 -2.26 -26.64
CA ARG A 144 -5.77 -1.11 -27.51
C ARG A 144 -5.42 -1.56 -28.90
N THR A 145 -5.97 -0.91 -29.91
CA THR A 145 -5.65 -1.14 -31.32
C THR A 145 -4.59 -0.20 -31.87
N SER A 146 -4.42 0.98 -31.25
CA SER A 146 -3.40 1.97 -31.62
C SER A 146 -2.89 2.73 -30.40
N ILE A 147 -1.71 3.37 -30.52
CA ILE A 147 -1.07 4.14 -29.45
C ILE A 147 -1.83 5.42 -29.14
N LYS A 148 -2.44 6.05 -30.15
CA LYS A 148 -3.17 7.31 -30.05
C LYS A 148 -4.62 7.12 -30.49
N CYS A 149 -5.54 7.03 -29.52
CA CYS A 149 -6.99 7.05 -29.74
C CYS A 149 -7.62 8.20 -28.97
N LYS A 150 -8.59 8.90 -29.58
CA LYS A 150 -9.42 9.90 -28.90
C LYS A 150 -10.37 9.21 -27.91
N SER A 151 -10.72 9.89 -26.82
CA SER A 151 -11.64 9.34 -25.78
C SER A 151 -13.00 8.94 -26.37
N SER A 152 -13.51 9.70 -27.37
CA SER A 152 -14.77 9.36 -28.06
C SER A 152 -14.68 8.06 -28.87
N GLU A 153 -13.55 7.80 -29.51
CA GLU A 153 -13.31 6.56 -30.27
C GLU A 153 -13.24 5.35 -29.35
N ILE A 154 -12.60 5.51 -28.17
CA ILE A 154 -12.52 4.45 -27.16
C ILE A 154 -13.94 4.09 -26.66
N LYS A 155 -14.79 5.09 -26.39
CA LYS A 155 -16.19 4.87 -25.96
C LYS A 155 -16.98 4.11 -27.01
N LYS A 156 -16.96 4.55 -28.29
CA LYS A 156 -17.68 3.88 -29.40
C LYS A 156 -17.18 2.44 -29.61
N ARG A 157 -15.88 2.23 -29.48
CA ARG A 157 -15.29 0.89 -29.63
C ARG A 157 -15.72 -0.04 -28.51
N LEU A 158 -15.70 0.43 -27.27
CA LEU A 158 -16.17 -0.37 -26.14
C LEU A 158 -17.66 -0.71 -26.27
N GLU A 159 -18.48 0.24 -26.70
CA GLU A 159 -19.91 0.02 -26.97
C GLU A 159 -20.15 -1.08 -28.00
N ARG A 160 -19.48 -0.99 -29.17
CA ARG A 160 -19.57 -2.03 -30.21
C ARG A 160 -19.10 -3.41 -29.70
N ARG A 161 -17.97 -3.46 -29.01
CA ARG A 161 -17.44 -4.71 -28.47
C ARG A 161 -18.32 -5.30 -27.38
N LEU A 162 -18.94 -4.47 -26.53
CA LEU A 162 -19.92 -4.92 -25.54
C LEU A 162 -21.16 -5.54 -26.21
N GLN A 163 -21.60 -4.96 -27.35
CA GLN A 163 -22.73 -5.54 -28.09
C GLN A 163 -22.35 -6.90 -28.70
N ILE A 164 -21.18 -7.03 -29.34
CA ILE A 164 -20.69 -8.31 -29.90
C ILE A 164 -20.53 -9.36 -28.77
N TRP A 165 -20.09 -8.93 -27.58
CA TRP A 165 -19.99 -9.79 -26.39
C TRP A 165 -21.36 -10.30 -25.93
N LYS A 166 -22.36 -9.43 -25.85
CA LYS A 166 -23.73 -9.79 -25.51
C LYS A 166 -24.37 -10.73 -26.55
N ASP A 167 -24.06 -10.54 -27.80
CA ASP A 167 -24.49 -11.41 -28.90
C ASP A 167 -23.75 -12.76 -28.93
N LYS A 168 -22.85 -13.00 -27.94
CA LYS A 168 -22.04 -14.23 -27.80
C LYS A 168 -21.11 -14.53 -29.00
N LYS A 169 -20.76 -13.53 -29.82
CA LYS A 169 -19.90 -13.66 -30.99
C LYS A 169 -18.41 -13.54 -30.61
N ILE A 170 -17.93 -14.43 -29.75
CA ILE A 170 -16.59 -14.36 -29.14
C ILE A 170 -15.47 -14.45 -30.18
N ASN A 171 -15.63 -15.29 -31.20
CA ASN A 171 -14.64 -15.46 -32.26
C ASN A 171 -14.38 -14.16 -33.04
N GLU A 172 -15.41 -13.32 -33.28
CA GLU A 172 -15.25 -12.00 -33.91
C GLU A 172 -14.31 -11.09 -33.09
N LEU A 173 -14.50 -11.05 -31.77
CA LEU A 173 -13.63 -10.30 -30.86
C LEU A 173 -12.20 -10.83 -30.82
N ILE A 174 -12.01 -12.15 -30.87
CA ILE A 174 -10.69 -12.79 -30.94
C ILE A 174 -9.96 -12.37 -32.21
N HIS A 175 -10.62 -12.44 -33.37
CA HIS A 175 -10.04 -12.06 -34.68
C HIS A 175 -9.56 -10.59 -34.67
N GLU A 176 -10.36 -9.68 -34.14
CA GLU A 176 -9.97 -8.26 -33.99
C GLU A 176 -8.73 -8.11 -33.09
N CYS A 177 -8.65 -8.86 -32.01
CA CYS A 177 -7.57 -8.73 -31.03
C CYS A 177 -6.27 -9.42 -31.47
N VAL A 178 -6.31 -10.50 -32.24
CA VAL A 178 -5.12 -11.18 -32.81
C VAL A 178 -4.31 -10.23 -33.68
N ALA A 179 -4.97 -9.42 -34.51
CA ALA A 179 -4.29 -8.44 -35.35
C ALA A 179 -3.49 -7.41 -34.51
N VAL A 180 -3.93 -7.13 -33.29
CA VAL A 180 -3.22 -6.26 -32.34
C VAL A 180 -2.00 -6.95 -31.75
N GLN A 181 -2.13 -8.23 -31.40
CA GLN A 181 -1.02 -9.02 -30.82
C GLN A 181 0.17 -9.12 -31.77
N ASN A 182 -0.07 -9.36 -33.04
CA ASN A 182 0.99 -9.45 -34.07
C ASN A 182 1.80 -8.14 -34.19
N ARG A 183 1.19 -6.99 -33.91
CA ARG A 183 1.89 -5.68 -33.90
C ARG A 183 2.70 -5.43 -32.60
N LEU A 184 2.31 -6.01 -31.49
CA LEU A 184 2.97 -5.81 -30.18
C LEU A 184 4.26 -6.64 -30.02
N GLN A 185 4.45 -7.67 -30.81
CA GLN A 185 5.61 -8.58 -30.76
C GLN A 185 6.88 -7.95 -31.33
N ASN A 186 6.80 -6.91 -32.17
CA ASN A 186 7.92 -6.36 -32.96
C ASN A 186 8.62 -5.14 -32.30
N GLY A 187 8.52 -4.90 -31.02
CA GLY A 187 9.12 -3.76 -30.33
C GLY A 187 10.44 -4.07 -29.63
N GLY A 188 11.57 -3.67 -30.20
CA GLY A 188 12.92 -3.82 -29.60
C GLY A 188 13.22 -2.83 -28.47
N SER A 189 14.10 -3.21 -27.56
CA SER A 189 14.60 -2.37 -26.44
C SER A 189 15.74 -1.47 -26.94
N LYS A 190 15.65 -0.15 -26.66
CA LYS A 190 16.73 0.83 -26.94
C LYS A 190 17.52 1.10 -25.66
N VAL A 191 18.83 1.31 -25.82
CA VAL A 191 19.73 1.80 -24.77
C VAL A 191 19.26 3.20 -24.35
N GLN A 192 19.10 3.44 -23.04
CA GLN A 192 18.52 4.68 -22.51
C GLN A 192 19.63 5.65 -22.06
N ASN A 193 19.50 6.93 -22.44
CA ASN A 193 20.32 8.04 -21.97
C ASN A 193 19.82 8.51 -20.59
N ILE A 194 20.70 9.20 -19.80
CA ILE A 194 20.40 9.75 -18.45
C ILE A 194 19.16 10.64 -18.46
N GLU A 195 18.97 11.48 -19.50
CA GLU A 195 17.74 12.29 -19.63
C GLU A 195 16.47 11.46 -19.85
N GLU A 196 16.57 10.35 -20.57
CA GLU A 196 15.44 9.43 -20.76
C GLU A 196 15.08 8.71 -19.44
N ILE A 197 16.09 8.37 -18.65
CA ILE A 197 15.93 7.81 -17.32
C ILE A 197 15.23 8.82 -16.42
N ALA A 198 15.65 10.09 -16.39
CA ALA A 198 15.02 11.16 -15.61
C ALA A 198 13.56 11.39 -16.02
N ARG A 199 13.28 11.39 -17.34
CA ARG A 199 11.89 11.50 -17.86
C ARG A 199 11.04 10.28 -17.48
N LYS A 200 11.59 9.06 -17.56
CA LYS A 200 10.91 7.83 -17.15
C LYS A 200 10.65 7.81 -15.66
N PHE A 201 11.64 8.19 -14.86
CA PHE A 201 11.53 8.34 -13.42
C PHE A 201 10.41 9.32 -13.04
N SER A 202 10.44 10.53 -13.59
CA SER A 202 9.40 11.53 -13.35
C SER A 202 8.00 11.04 -13.73
N ARG A 203 7.87 10.36 -14.87
CA ARG A 203 6.60 9.78 -15.32
C ARG A 203 6.07 8.75 -14.32
N LEU A 204 6.93 7.88 -13.79
CA LEU A 204 6.55 6.90 -12.77
C LEU A 204 6.10 7.59 -11.48
N MET A 205 6.83 8.61 -11.03
CA MET A 205 6.45 9.40 -9.85
C MET A 205 5.10 10.11 -10.05
N MET A 206 4.86 10.69 -11.23
CA MET A 206 3.58 11.34 -11.59
C MET A 206 2.40 10.35 -11.68
N GLN A 207 2.67 9.06 -11.79
CA GLN A 207 1.69 7.98 -11.72
C GLN A 207 1.56 7.38 -10.32
N GLY A 208 2.28 7.88 -9.31
CA GLY A 208 2.32 7.33 -7.96
C GLY A 208 3.12 6.02 -7.82
N LYS A 209 3.90 5.66 -8.84
CA LYS A 209 4.70 4.41 -8.88
C LYS A 209 6.10 4.64 -8.27
N VAL A 210 6.15 4.90 -6.95
CA VAL A 210 7.38 5.25 -6.22
C VAL A 210 8.43 4.13 -6.31
N ASN A 211 8.09 2.88 -5.94
CA ASN A 211 9.03 1.77 -5.95
C ASN A 211 9.62 1.48 -7.35
N PRO A 212 8.83 1.44 -8.45
CA PRO A 212 9.38 1.36 -9.79
C PRO A 212 10.30 2.52 -10.17
N ALA A 213 10.02 3.75 -9.69
CA ALA A 213 10.91 4.88 -9.92
C ALA A 213 12.25 4.71 -9.19
N ILE A 214 12.21 4.31 -7.91
CA ILE A 214 13.45 4.10 -7.11
C ILE A 214 14.30 2.97 -7.69
N ARG A 215 13.69 1.90 -8.22
CA ARG A 215 14.45 0.83 -8.90
C ARG A 215 15.26 1.32 -10.10
N LEU A 216 14.92 2.43 -10.71
CA LEU A 216 15.75 3.03 -11.75
C LEU A 216 17.07 3.62 -11.19
N LEU A 217 17.15 3.87 -9.88
CA LEU A 217 18.38 4.27 -9.21
C LEU A 217 19.31 3.07 -8.95
N ASP A 218 18.78 1.85 -8.97
CA ASP A 218 19.50 0.59 -8.67
C ASP A 218 19.97 -0.12 -9.96
N GLN A 219 20.04 0.53 -11.11
CA GLN A 219 20.17 -0.09 -12.45
C GLN A 219 21.36 -1.05 -12.64
N GLU A 220 22.38 -0.99 -11.80
CA GLU A 220 23.53 -1.92 -11.87
C GLU A 220 23.33 -3.18 -11.02
N THR A 221 22.39 -3.16 -10.08
CA THR A 221 22.20 -4.22 -9.08
C THR A 221 20.78 -4.81 -9.07
N SER A 222 19.84 -4.25 -9.86
CA SER A 222 18.46 -4.74 -9.85
C SER A 222 18.35 -6.00 -10.69
N PRO A 223 17.96 -7.14 -10.08
CA PRO A 223 17.74 -8.36 -10.84
C PRO A 223 16.67 -8.10 -11.91
N GLY A 224 17.05 -8.22 -13.16
CA GLY A 224 16.18 -8.08 -14.31
C GLY A 224 15.22 -9.26 -14.43
N ILE A 225 14.26 -9.14 -15.36
CA ILE A 225 13.52 -10.33 -15.86
C ILE A 225 14.47 -11.03 -16.82
N LEU A 226 14.79 -12.28 -16.53
CA LEU A 226 15.63 -13.10 -17.43
C LEU A 226 14.90 -13.36 -18.75
N PRO A 227 15.62 -13.40 -19.87
CA PRO A 227 15.05 -13.88 -21.13
C PRO A 227 14.62 -15.34 -20.98
N LEU A 228 13.55 -15.71 -21.63
CA LEU A 228 13.04 -17.07 -21.59
C LEU A 228 13.82 -17.93 -22.60
N THR A 229 14.93 -18.48 -22.13
CA THR A 229 15.69 -19.55 -22.84
C THR A 229 15.20 -20.91 -22.34
N ASP A 230 15.59 -21.99 -23.03
CA ASP A 230 15.26 -23.34 -22.61
C ASP A 230 15.87 -23.67 -21.24
N GLU A 231 17.07 -23.15 -20.93
CA GLU A 231 17.71 -23.26 -19.61
C GLU A 231 16.89 -22.53 -18.54
N THR A 232 16.44 -21.30 -18.82
CA THR A 232 15.58 -20.55 -17.88
C THR A 232 14.27 -21.29 -17.64
N LEU A 233 13.69 -21.87 -18.68
CA LEU A 233 12.46 -22.65 -18.57
C LEU A 233 12.68 -23.92 -17.74
N GLN A 234 13.77 -24.64 -17.96
CA GLN A 234 14.14 -25.82 -17.18
C GLN A 234 14.32 -25.45 -15.70
N CYS A 235 15.05 -24.37 -15.42
CA CYS A 235 15.18 -23.87 -14.02
C CYS A 235 13.81 -23.53 -13.39
N LEU A 236 12.88 -22.97 -14.16
CA LEU A 236 11.53 -22.70 -13.66
C LEU A 236 10.76 -23.98 -13.37
N GLN A 237 10.89 -25.02 -14.21
CA GLN A 237 10.27 -26.33 -14.01
C GLN A 237 10.82 -27.03 -12.76
N GLU A 238 12.15 -27.03 -12.58
CA GLU A 238 12.82 -27.59 -11.41
C GLU A 238 12.37 -26.90 -10.09
N LYS A 239 12.03 -25.62 -10.15
CA LYS A 239 11.49 -24.86 -8.99
C LYS A 239 10.04 -25.20 -8.65
N HIS A 240 9.33 -25.94 -9.51
CA HIS A 240 7.94 -26.37 -9.28
C HIS A 240 7.87 -27.90 -9.26
N PRO A 241 8.21 -28.57 -8.14
CA PRO A 241 8.29 -30.01 -8.05
C PRO A 241 6.92 -30.67 -8.21
N ASN A 242 6.94 -31.96 -8.57
CA ASN A 242 5.75 -32.80 -8.59
C ASN A 242 5.20 -33.03 -7.18
N ALA A 243 3.90 -33.30 -7.10
CA ALA A 243 3.23 -33.61 -5.84
C ALA A 243 3.89 -34.82 -5.15
N LYS A 244 4.07 -34.68 -3.84
CA LYS A 244 4.64 -35.71 -2.96
C LYS A 244 3.56 -36.42 -2.17
N PRO A 245 3.81 -37.65 -1.72
CA PRO A 245 2.87 -38.36 -0.88
C PRO A 245 2.68 -37.63 0.45
N LYS A 246 1.56 -37.90 1.10
CA LYS A 246 1.26 -37.44 2.45
C LYS A 246 2.04 -38.28 3.45
N TYR A 247 2.96 -37.67 4.19
CA TYR A 247 3.75 -38.36 5.22
C TYR A 247 3.06 -38.28 6.58
N ASN A 248 2.78 -39.46 7.19
CA ASN A 248 2.00 -39.54 8.43
C ASN A 248 2.73 -38.96 9.62
N ASP A 249 4.05 -39.06 9.66
CA ASP A 249 4.89 -38.61 10.78
C ASP A 249 4.78 -37.13 11.14
N MET A 250 4.33 -36.31 10.17
CA MET A 250 4.16 -34.86 10.33
C MET A 250 2.72 -34.41 10.29
N LEU A 251 1.76 -35.32 10.34
CA LEU A 251 0.36 -34.97 10.44
C LEU A 251 -0.03 -34.66 11.90
N LEU A 252 -0.70 -33.56 12.07
CA LEU A 252 -1.28 -33.23 13.35
C LEU A 252 -2.60 -33.97 13.54
N ASN A 253 -2.76 -34.56 14.73
CA ASN A 253 -4.00 -35.16 15.15
C ASN A 253 -4.74 -34.21 16.09
N GLY A 254 -6.04 -34.14 15.95
CA GLY A 254 -6.87 -33.34 16.82
C GLY A 254 -8.33 -33.33 16.37
N PRO A 255 -9.26 -33.06 17.27
CA PRO A 255 -10.65 -32.86 16.89
C PRO A 255 -10.76 -31.61 16.03
N LEU A 256 -11.49 -31.71 14.90
CA LEU A 256 -11.87 -30.57 14.11
C LEU A 256 -12.73 -29.65 14.95
N ARG A 257 -12.34 -28.38 15.06
CA ARG A 257 -13.16 -27.40 15.77
C ARG A 257 -14.37 -27.01 14.93
N ILE A 258 -15.51 -26.82 15.60
CA ILE A 258 -16.66 -26.17 14.99
C ILE A 258 -16.32 -24.69 14.81
N ILE A 259 -16.34 -24.22 13.56
CA ILE A 259 -16.06 -22.84 13.22
C ILE A 259 -17.34 -22.02 13.44
N ASN A 260 -17.22 -20.88 14.11
CA ASN A 260 -18.28 -19.87 14.02
C ASN A 260 -18.23 -19.19 12.65
N SER A 261 -19.10 -19.61 11.75
CA SER A 261 -19.14 -19.08 10.37
C SER A 261 -19.53 -17.59 10.28
N ASP A 262 -20.03 -16.99 11.38
CA ASP A 262 -20.42 -15.56 11.43
C ASP A 262 -19.22 -14.63 11.26
N ILE A 263 -17.98 -15.11 11.56
CA ILE A 263 -16.77 -14.35 11.33
C ILE A 263 -16.65 -13.90 9.87
N TYR A 264 -17.12 -14.71 8.92
CA TYR A 264 -17.04 -14.41 7.50
C TYR A 264 -18.04 -13.34 7.03
N ASP A 265 -19.07 -13.00 7.83
CA ASP A 265 -19.98 -11.89 7.52
C ASP A 265 -19.27 -10.54 7.55
N ASN A 266 -18.13 -10.47 8.26
CA ASN A 266 -17.23 -9.33 8.18
C ASN A 266 -16.59 -9.16 6.79
N ILE A 267 -16.62 -10.17 5.93
CA ILE A 267 -16.22 -10.04 4.52
C ILE A 267 -17.39 -9.45 3.75
N ASN A 268 -17.57 -8.15 3.84
CA ASN A 268 -18.60 -7.37 3.18
C ASN A 268 -18.06 -6.50 2.05
N GLY A 269 -18.93 -5.82 1.31
CA GLY A 269 -18.56 -4.97 0.19
C GLY A 269 -17.58 -3.86 0.57
N ASP A 270 -17.70 -3.28 1.78
CA ASP A 270 -16.79 -2.25 2.28
C ASP A 270 -15.37 -2.77 2.54
N LEU A 271 -15.25 -3.99 3.07
CA LEU A 271 -13.95 -4.63 3.26
C LEU A 271 -13.29 -4.94 1.91
N ILE A 272 -14.05 -5.47 0.96
CA ILE A 272 -13.58 -5.71 -0.42
C ILE A 272 -13.08 -4.40 -1.03
N ARG A 273 -13.84 -3.31 -0.91
CA ARG A 273 -13.45 -1.96 -1.37
C ARG A 273 -12.15 -1.51 -0.72
N LYS A 274 -12.02 -1.62 0.60
CA LYS A 274 -10.78 -1.28 1.35
C LYS A 274 -9.59 -2.10 0.88
N CYS A 275 -9.78 -3.40 0.63
CA CYS A 275 -8.73 -4.29 0.13
C CYS A 275 -8.35 -3.97 -1.32
N ALA A 276 -9.32 -3.64 -2.20
CA ALA A 276 -9.07 -3.24 -3.58
C ALA A 276 -8.21 -1.97 -3.65
N ILE A 277 -8.55 -0.96 -2.83
CA ILE A 277 -7.82 0.31 -2.74
C ILE A 277 -6.37 0.09 -2.28
N LYS A 278 -6.15 -0.78 -1.30
CA LYS A 278 -4.81 -1.08 -0.74
C LYS A 278 -4.00 -2.05 -1.60
N THR A 279 -4.60 -2.72 -2.58
CA THR A 279 -3.90 -3.67 -3.42
C THR A 279 -2.99 -2.96 -4.42
N LYS A 280 -1.76 -3.45 -4.55
CA LYS A 280 -0.72 -2.94 -5.45
C LYS A 280 -0.22 -4.06 -6.36
N GLY A 281 0.43 -3.71 -7.47
CA GLY A 281 1.17 -4.64 -8.33
C GLY A 281 0.54 -4.91 -9.68
N ALA A 282 1.25 -5.69 -10.48
CA ALA A 282 0.91 -5.99 -11.85
C ALA A 282 -0.33 -6.88 -11.98
N SER A 283 -0.91 -6.90 -13.19
CA SER A 283 -2.04 -7.75 -13.55
C SER A 283 -1.67 -9.22 -13.62
N GLY A 284 -2.61 -10.08 -13.30
CA GLY A 284 -2.59 -11.49 -13.60
C GLY A 284 -2.89 -11.79 -15.10
N PRO A 285 -3.32 -13.03 -15.41
CA PRO A 285 -3.65 -13.44 -16.79
C PRO A 285 -4.74 -12.61 -17.46
N SER A 286 -5.73 -12.08 -16.73
CA SER A 286 -6.81 -11.24 -17.31
C SER A 286 -6.33 -9.89 -17.86
N GLY A 287 -5.21 -9.37 -17.34
CA GLY A 287 -4.69 -8.06 -17.69
C GLY A 287 -5.18 -6.90 -16.82
N LEU A 288 -6.14 -7.12 -15.93
CA LEU A 288 -6.61 -6.09 -14.98
C LEU A 288 -5.60 -5.90 -13.84
N ASP A 289 -4.96 -4.75 -13.79
CA ASP A 289 -3.98 -4.42 -12.77
C ASP A 289 -4.61 -3.81 -11.50
N ALA A 290 -3.79 -3.59 -10.49
CA ALA A 290 -4.26 -3.00 -9.25
C ALA A 290 -4.76 -1.55 -9.39
N ASP A 291 -4.27 -0.80 -10.39
CA ASP A 291 -4.73 0.57 -10.64
C ASP A 291 -6.15 0.58 -11.22
N PHE A 292 -6.47 -0.40 -12.08
CA PHE A 292 -7.83 -0.62 -12.56
C PHE A 292 -8.81 -0.87 -11.40
N TRP A 293 -8.48 -1.82 -10.52
CA TRP A 293 -9.33 -2.17 -9.38
C TRP A 293 -9.47 -1.02 -8.38
N ARG A 294 -8.38 -0.29 -8.14
CA ARG A 294 -8.41 0.91 -7.27
C ARG A 294 -9.29 2.00 -7.84
N ARG A 295 -9.23 2.23 -9.16
CA ARG A 295 -10.08 3.21 -9.83
C ARG A 295 -11.55 2.86 -9.74
N ILE A 296 -11.92 1.60 -9.99
CA ILE A 296 -13.32 1.16 -9.87
C ILE A 296 -13.78 1.27 -8.42
N ALA A 297 -13.06 0.68 -7.48
CA ALA A 297 -13.48 0.62 -6.08
C ALA A 297 -13.35 1.96 -5.35
N GLY A 298 -12.41 2.82 -5.74
CA GLY A 298 -12.07 4.02 -5.00
C GLY A 298 -12.75 5.30 -5.47
N SER A 299 -13.46 5.27 -6.61
CA SER A 299 -14.14 6.45 -7.16
C SER A 299 -15.62 6.22 -7.31
N ASN A 300 -16.41 7.26 -7.10
CA ASN A 300 -17.87 7.20 -7.30
C ASN A 300 -18.29 7.43 -8.77
N ILE A 301 -17.34 7.32 -9.72
CA ILE A 301 -17.57 7.60 -11.15
C ILE A 301 -18.65 6.69 -11.73
N TYR A 302 -18.69 5.45 -11.27
CA TYR A 302 -19.61 4.46 -11.78
C TYR A 302 -20.88 4.31 -10.89
N GLY A 303 -20.94 5.00 -9.74
CA GLY A 303 -22.10 4.95 -8.83
C GLY A 303 -22.32 3.56 -8.24
N ASN A 304 -23.58 3.20 -8.00
CA ASN A 304 -23.99 1.99 -7.29
C ASN A 304 -23.48 0.67 -7.92
N VAL A 305 -23.22 0.64 -9.24
CA VAL A 305 -22.74 -0.59 -9.90
C VAL A 305 -21.39 -1.07 -9.33
N THR A 306 -20.62 -0.17 -8.71
CA THR A 306 -19.39 -0.54 -8.00
C THR A 306 -19.67 -1.19 -6.66
N ASP A 307 -20.71 -0.75 -5.96
CA ASP A 307 -21.15 -1.34 -4.70
C ASP A 307 -21.66 -2.76 -4.95
N ASP A 308 -22.43 -2.94 -6.03
CA ASP A 308 -22.92 -4.25 -6.47
C ASP A 308 -21.75 -5.21 -6.79
N LEU A 309 -20.71 -4.72 -7.49
CA LEU A 309 -19.51 -5.50 -7.78
C LEU A 309 -18.76 -5.89 -6.49
N CYS A 310 -18.56 -4.96 -5.56
CA CYS A 310 -17.91 -5.26 -4.29
C CYS A 310 -18.72 -6.25 -3.47
N HIS A 311 -20.05 -6.16 -3.50
CA HIS A 311 -20.94 -7.10 -2.84
C HIS A 311 -20.85 -8.51 -3.45
N ALA A 312 -20.87 -8.62 -4.78
CA ALA A 312 -20.73 -9.90 -5.50
C ALA A 312 -19.39 -10.58 -5.15
N ILE A 313 -18.29 -9.82 -5.12
CA ILE A 313 -16.98 -10.36 -4.72
C ILE A 313 -16.99 -10.79 -3.25
N ALA A 314 -17.68 -10.07 -2.37
CA ALA A 314 -17.82 -10.45 -0.96
C ALA A 314 -18.60 -11.77 -0.80
N LEU A 315 -19.68 -11.96 -1.57
CA LEU A 315 -20.46 -13.21 -1.60
C LEU A 315 -19.58 -14.38 -2.07
N MET A 316 -18.85 -14.20 -3.16
CA MET A 316 -17.90 -15.20 -3.66
C MET A 316 -16.84 -15.55 -2.61
N ALA A 317 -16.26 -14.54 -1.94
CA ALA A 317 -15.26 -14.76 -0.90
C ALA A 317 -15.81 -15.54 0.30
N ARG A 318 -17.04 -15.21 0.75
CA ARG A 318 -17.72 -15.94 1.83
C ARG A 318 -18.01 -17.39 1.44
N LYS A 319 -18.48 -17.61 0.21
CA LYS A 319 -18.74 -18.97 -0.31
C LYS A 319 -17.44 -19.81 -0.27
N LEU A 320 -16.33 -19.25 -0.74
CA LEU A 320 -15.03 -19.91 -0.70
C LEU A 320 -14.52 -20.22 0.72
N CYS A 321 -15.00 -19.49 1.75
CA CYS A 321 -14.63 -19.72 3.15
C CYS A 321 -15.56 -20.73 3.86
N ARG A 322 -16.82 -20.86 3.41
CA ARG A 322 -17.84 -21.62 4.12
C ARG A 322 -18.11 -23.01 3.54
N GLU A 323 -17.92 -23.14 2.23
CA GLU A 323 -18.34 -24.33 1.50
C GLU A 323 -17.13 -24.99 0.81
N ASP A 324 -17.02 -26.28 0.94
CA ASP A 324 -16.13 -27.08 0.10
C ASP A 324 -16.70 -27.13 -1.31
N LEU A 325 -15.89 -26.77 -2.30
CA LEU A 325 -16.35 -26.76 -3.69
C LEU A 325 -16.49 -28.19 -4.22
N GLU A 326 -17.68 -28.56 -4.66
CA GLU A 326 -17.92 -29.83 -5.37
C GLU A 326 -17.11 -29.93 -6.66
N ASP A 327 -16.97 -28.80 -7.39
CA ASP A 327 -16.12 -28.68 -8.57
C ASP A 327 -15.03 -27.62 -8.33
N PRO A 328 -13.85 -28.01 -7.79
CA PRO A 328 -12.73 -27.11 -7.61
C PRO A 328 -12.15 -26.53 -8.92
N GLU A 329 -12.34 -27.23 -10.07
CA GLU A 329 -11.92 -26.70 -11.38
C GLU A 329 -12.66 -25.42 -11.75
N SER A 330 -13.84 -25.18 -11.20
CA SER A 330 -14.62 -23.96 -11.43
C SER A 330 -13.89 -22.66 -11.10
N ILE A 331 -12.85 -22.70 -10.22
CA ILE A 331 -12.03 -21.52 -9.90
C ILE A 331 -10.62 -21.57 -10.50
N SER A 332 -10.28 -22.58 -11.30
CA SER A 332 -8.93 -22.77 -11.88
C SER A 332 -8.43 -21.53 -12.61
N SER A 333 -9.29 -20.85 -13.36
CA SER A 333 -8.95 -19.61 -14.08
C SER A 333 -8.61 -18.44 -13.16
N LEU A 334 -9.24 -18.34 -11.99
CA LEU A 334 -8.94 -17.34 -10.97
C LEU A 334 -7.62 -17.67 -10.24
N MET A 335 -7.30 -18.96 -10.08
CA MET A 335 -6.07 -19.41 -9.42
C MET A 335 -4.85 -19.34 -10.31
N SER A 336 -5.02 -19.24 -11.62
CA SER A 336 -3.94 -19.14 -12.60
C SER A 336 -3.07 -17.90 -12.40
N CYS A 337 -1.77 -18.03 -12.71
CA CYS A 337 -0.79 -16.96 -12.55
C CYS A 337 0.05 -16.76 -13.80
N ARG A 338 0.52 -15.52 -14.02
CA ARG A 338 1.64 -15.29 -14.93
C ARG A 338 2.94 -15.55 -14.18
N LEU A 339 3.80 -16.39 -14.71
CA LEU A 339 5.11 -16.70 -14.14
C LEU A 339 6.20 -15.84 -14.76
N ILE A 340 6.98 -15.17 -13.92
CA ILE A 340 8.07 -14.29 -14.32
C ILE A 340 9.38 -14.80 -13.71
N PRO A 341 10.42 -15.06 -14.52
CA PRO A 341 11.75 -15.42 -14.05
C PRO A 341 12.51 -14.15 -13.63
N LEU A 342 12.69 -13.92 -12.34
CA LEU A 342 13.60 -12.87 -11.87
C LEU A 342 15.01 -13.42 -11.69
N ASP A 343 15.99 -12.64 -12.12
CA ASP A 343 17.40 -12.93 -11.87
C ASP A 343 17.69 -12.94 -10.34
N LYS A 344 18.36 -13.98 -9.88
CA LYS A 344 18.81 -14.14 -8.49
C LYS A 344 20.31 -14.42 -8.42
N SER A 345 21.07 -14.01 -9.41
CA SER A 345 22.49 -14.34 -9.59
C SER A 345 23.23 -14.94 -8.38
N PRO A 346 23.57 -16.25 -8.37
CA PRO A 346 23.26 -17.21 -9.42
C PRO A 346 21.85 -17.82 -9.25
N GLY A 347 21.11 -18.01 -10.38
CA GLY A 347 19.86 -18.73 -10.44
C GLY A 347 18.62 -17.89 -10.77
N VAL A 348 17.45 -18.51 -10.70
CA VAL A 348 16.16 -17.93 -11.07
C VAL A 348 15.22 -17.92 -9.86
N ARG A 349 14.54 -16.77 -9.62
CA ARG A 349 13.42 -16.69 -8.68
C ARG A 349 12.11 -16.68 -9.45
N PRO A 350 11.27 -17.74 -9.34
CA PRO A 350 9.97 -17.76 -9.98
C PRO A 350 8.97 -16.88 -9.23
N ILE A 351 8.39 -15.89 -9.91
CA ILE A 351 7.34 -15.05 -9.32
C ILE A 351 6.03 -15.28 -10.03
N GLY A 352 5.07 -15.88 -9.35
CA GLY A 352 3.70 -16.05 -9.82
C GLY A 352 2.88 -14.77 -9.59
N ILE A 353 2.44 -14.11 -10.67
CA ILE A 353 1.54 -12.97 -10.59
C ILE A 353 0.11 -13.45 -10.79
N GLY A 354 -0.60 -13.70 -9.68
CA GLY A 354 -2.00 -14.09 -9.68
C GLY A 354 -2.95 -12.93 -10.00
N GLU A 355 -4.22 -13.27 -10.25
CA GLU A 355 -5.27 -12.30 -10.52
C GLU A 355 -5.42 -11.28 -9.38
N VAL A 356 -5.69 -10.02 -9.73
CA VAL A 356 -5.86 -8.98 -8.71
C VAL A 356 -7.11 -9.25 -7.88
N MET A 357 -8.18 -9.76 -8.48
CA MET A 357 -9.39 -10.17 -7.78
C MET A 357 -9.08 -11.24 -6.72
N ARG A 358 -8.31 -12.29 -7.06
CA ARG A 358 -7.81 -13.27 -6.09
C ARG A 358 -7.07 -12.62 -4.94
N ARG A 359 -6.19 -11.64 -5.25
CA ARG A 359 -5.43 -10.91 -4.23
C ARG A 359 -6.31 -10.03 -3.34
N ILE A 360 -7.40 -9.47 -3.86
CA ILE A 360 -8.39 -8.71 -3.09
C ILE A 360 -9.14 -9.66 -2.15
N ILE A 361 -9.65 -10.78 -2.66
CA ILE A 361 -10.32 -11.81 -1.87
C ILE A 361 -9.40 -12.34 -0.77
N GLY A 362 -8.20 -12.80 -1.12
CA GLY A 362 -7.23 -13.33 -0.15
C GLY A 362 -6.87 -12.33 0.96
N LYS A 363 -6.72 -11.03 0.63
CA LYS A 363 -6.50 -9.98 1.66
C LYS A 363 -7.72 -9.76 2.55
N SER A 364 -8.93 -9.85 2.03
CA SER A 364 -10.14 -9.71 2.86
C SER A 364 -10.30 -10.90 3.80
N VAL A 365 -10.07 -12.12 3.33
CA VAL A 365 -10.03 -13.32 4.18
C VAL A 365 -8.96 -13.18 5.26
N MET A 366 -7.70 -12.89 4.87
CA MET A 366 -6.59 -12.68 5.82
C MET A 366 -6.87 -11.59 6.86
N SER A 367 -7.61 -10.53 6.52
CA SER A 367 -7.92 -9.47 7.49
C SER A 367 -8.93 -9.92 8.55
N VAL A 368 -9.77 -10.89 8.24
CA VAL A 368 -10.75 -11.47 9.18
C VAL A 368 -10.13 -12.55 10.03
N VAL A 369 -9.37 -13.47 9.43
CA VAL A 369 -8.80 -14.64 10.13
C VAL A 369 -7.40 -14.39 10.74
N LYS A 370 -6.86 -13.20 10.62
CA LYS A 370 -5.53 -12.86 11.17
C LYS A 370 -5.37 -13.15 12.65
N PRO A 371 -6.35 -12.87 13.53
CA PRO A 371 -6.24 -13.22 14.94
C PRO A 371 -6.06 -14.73 15.17
N ASP A 372 -6.80 -15.55 14.42
CA ASP A 372 -6.79 -17.00 14.53
C ASP A 372 -5.44 -17.59 14.05
N ILE A 373 -4.87 -17.04 12.99
CA ILE A 373 -3.53 -17.42 12.52
C ILE A 373 -2.47 -17.06 13.55
N LEU A 374 -2.54 -15.86 14.15
CA LEU A 374 -1.60 -15.44 15.20
C LEU A 374 -1.71 -16.33 16.44
N GLU A 375 -2.92 -16.74 16.80
CA GLU A 375 -3.14 -17.67 17.90
C GLU A 375 -2.58 -19.07 17.59
N ALA A 376 -2.79 -19.56 16.37
CA ALA A 376 -2.30 -20.87 15.95
C ALA A 376 -0.78 -20.95 15.82
N THR A 377 -0.12 -19.84 15.44
CA THR A 377 1.36 -19.78 15.26
C THR A 377 2.10 -19.32 16.52
N GLY A 378 1.42 -18.63 17.42
CA GLY A 378 2.01 -18.12 18.66
C GLY A 378 3.20 -17.19 18.40
N TYR A 379 4.25 -17.35 19.18
CA TYR A 379 5.54 -16.68 19.00
C TYR A 379 6.57 -17.56 18.26
N SER A 380 6.18 -18.78 17.87
CA SER A 380 7.07 -19.71 17.16
C SER A 380 7.29 -19.31 15.70
N GLN A 381 6.38 -18.54 15.09
CA GLN A 381 6.52 -18.07 13.71
C GLN A 381 6.11 -16.59 13.59
N LEU A 382 7.10 -15.73 13.38
CA LEU A 382 6.91 -14.27 13.44
C LEU A 382 6.36 -13.63 12.14
N CYS A 383 6.31 -14.39 11.05
CA CYS A 383 5.83 -13.86 9.75
C CYS A 383 4.31 -13.87 9.57
N ALA A 384 3.57 -14.52 10.47
CA ALA A 384 2.12 -14.72 10.36
C ALA A 384 1.26 -13.48 10.66
N GLY A 385 1.86 -12.31 10.65
CA GLY A 385 1.19 -11.03 10.91
C GLY A 385 1.52 -10.42 12.28
N GLN A 386 2.56 -10.93 12.95
CA GLN A 386 3.15 -10.34 14.15
C GLN A 386 3.65 -8.91 13.84
N GLU A 387 3.31 -7.93 14.70
CA GLU A 387 3.81 -6.56 14.54
C GLU A 387 5.34 -6.52 14.72
N ALA A 388 6.03 -5.83 13.80
CA ALA A 388 7.49 -5.73 13.78
C ALA A 388 8.23 -7.08 13.84
N GLY A 389 7.66 -8.17 13.30
CA GLY A 389 8.20 -9.53 13.43
C GLY A 389 9.66 -9.68 13.01
N CYS A 390 10.11 -9.00 11.94
CA CYS A 390 11.54 -8.99 11.56
C CYS A 390 12.42 -8.31 12.62
N GLU A 391 11.97 -7.19 13.20
CA GLU A 391 12.71 -6.48 14.26
C GLU A 391 12.78 -7.34 15.52
N VAL A 392 11.65 -7.96 15.89
CA VAL A 392 11.58 -8.93 17.02
C VAL A 392 12.58 -10.07 16.83
N ALA A 393 12.61 -10.69 15.63
CA ALA A 393 13.52 -11.78 15.33
C ALA A 393 15.00 -11.36 15.49
N VAL A 394 15.38 -10.20 14.92
CA VAL A 394 16.75 -9.69 15.00
C VAL A 394 17.13 -9.37 16.45
N HIS A 395 16.24 -8.72 17.20
CA HIS A 395 16.50 -8.38 18.60
C HIS A 395 16.60 -9.62 19.49
N ALA A 396 15.71 -10.61 19.30
CA ALA A 396 15.76 -11.87 20.06
C ALA A 396 17.05 -12.66 19.82
N ILE A 397 17.46 -12.78 18.55
CA ILE A 397 18.71 -13.50 18.20
C ILE A 397 19.92 -12.77 18.76
N ARG A 398 19.95 -11.42 18.72
CA ARG A 398 21.06 -10.66 19.31
C ARG A 398 21.13 -10.84 20.82
N ASP A 399 20.00 -10.66 21.53
CA ASP A 399 19.98 -10.80 22.99
C ASP A 399 20.39 -12.22 23.43
N LEU A 400 19.92 -13.26 22.72
CA LEU A 400 20.30 -14.65 22.99
C LEU A 400 21.77 -14.93 22.68
N TYR A 401 22.32 -14.38 21.59
CA TYR A 401 23.74 -14.59 21.22
C TYR A 401 24.71 -13.89 22.17
N GLU A 402 24.31 -12.70 22.67
CA GLU A 402 25.10 -11.94 23.65
C GLU A 402 25.08 -12.59 25.05
N SER A 403 24.12 -13.48 25.36
CA SER A 403 24.07 -14.22 26.63
C SER A 403 25.31 -15.11 26.80
N GLU A 404 25.86 -15.18 28.03
CA GLU A 404 27.04 -15.99 28.36
C GLU A 404 26.80 -17.49 28.16
N GLU A 405 25.56 -17.95 28.36
CA GLU A 405 25.18 -19.36 28.24
C GLU A 405 25.16 -19.85 26.78
N THR A 406 25.20 -18.94 25.80
CA THR A 406 25.14 -19.27 24.38
C THR A 406 26.51 -19.42 23.79
N HIS A 407 26.79 -20.58 23.14
CA HIS A 407 28.01 -20.82 22.37
C HIS A 407 27.95 -20.28 20.94
N GLY A 408 26.76 -20.30 20.34
CA GLY A 408 26.54 -19.82 18.97
C GLY A 408 25.10 -19.96 18.51
N PHE A 409 24.89 -19.72 17.22
CA PHE A 409 23.60 -19.91 16.57
C PHE A 409 23.76 -20.42 15.13
N ILE A 410 22.79 -21.22 14.67
CA ILE A 410 22.71 -21.71 13.29
C ILE A 410 21.63 -20.94 12.55
N GLN A 411 21.98 -20.41 11.38
CA GLN A 411 21.04 -19.84 10.41
C GLN A 411 20.83 -20.82 9.26
N ILE A 412 19.62 -21.29 9.07
CA ILE A 412 19.28 -22.20 7.98
C ILE A 412 18.85 -21.42 6.74
N ASP A 413 19.45 -21.74 5.59
CA ASP A 413 18.92 -21.38 4.25
C ASP A 413 18.11 -22.56 3.71
N ALA A 414 16.83 -22.40 3.55
CA ALA A 414 15.96 -23.44 3.02
C ALA A 414 15.90 -23.39 1.48
N SER A 415 16.08 -24.57 0.86
CA SER A 415 16.05 -24.68 -0.60
C SER A 415 14.62 -24.61 -1.13
N ASN A 416 14.31 -23.56 -1.95
CA ASN A 416 13.03 -23.43 -2.67
C ASN A 416 11.77 -23.53 -1.75
N ALA A 417 11.88 -23.09 -0.51
CA ALA A 417 10.99 -23.37 0.60
C ALA A 417 9.49 -23.23 0.28
N PHE A 418 9.08 -22.06 -0.26
CA PHE A 418 7.67 -21.80 -0.57
C PHE A 418 7.09 -22.72 -1.64
N ASN A 419 7.88 -23.19 -2.60
CA ASN A 419 7.39 -24.06 -3.68
C ASN A 419 7.55 -25.55 -3.36
N SER A 420 8.34 -25.89 -2.30
CA SER A 420 8.67 -27.28 -1.98
C SER A 420 7.92 -27.84 -0.78
N ILE A 421 7.26 -27.00 0.03
CA ILE A 421 6.49 -27.46 1.19
C ILE A 421 5.41 -28.46 0.71
N ASN A 422 5.31 -29.60 1.38
CA ASN A 422 4.39 -30.68 1.01
C ASN A 422 2.95 -30.20 1.15
N ARG A 423 2.27 -29.98 0.02
CA ARG A 423 0.92 -29.40 -0.04
C ARG A 423 -0.11 -30.27 0.66
N ASN A 424 -0.04 -31.59 0.51
CA ASN A 424 -0.98 -32.53 1.12
C ASN A 424 -0.89 -32.53 2.64
N VAL A 425 0.34 -32.52 3.18
CA VAL A 425 0.59 -32.39 4.64
C VAL A 425 0.15 -31.02 5.15
N LEU A 426 0.48 -29.96 4.40
CA LEU A 426 0.13 -28.59 4.75
C LEU A 426 -1.39 -28.38 4.84
N LEU A 427 -2.16 -28.81 3.83
CA LEU A 427 -3.63 -28.65 3.82
C LEU A 427 -4.28 -29.39 5.00
N HIS A 428 -3.79 -30.62 5.32
CA HIS A 428 -4.27 -31.35 6.47
C HIS A 428 -3.97 -30.60 7.79
N ASN A 429 -2.73 -30.15 7.97
CA ASN A 429 -2.31 -29.52 9.21
C ASN A 429 -2.97 -28.14 9.42
N ILE A 430 -3.24 -27.39 8.36
CA ILE A 430 -3.99 -26.13 8.45
C ILE A 430 -5.42 -26.39 8.94
N ASN A 431 -6.05 -27.46 8.47
CA ASN A 431 -7.40 -27.83 8.91
C ASN A 431 -7.46 -28.14 10.41
N VAL A 432 -6.38 -28.65 10.98
CA VAL A 432 -6.26 -28.90 12.41
C VAL A 432 -5.87 -27.64 13.20
N LEU A 433 -4.90 -26.85 12.69
CA LEU A 433 -4.34 -25.71 13.42
C LEU A 433 -5.22 -24.47 13.39
N CYS A 434 -5.78 -24.16 12.22
CA CYS A 434 -6.53 -22.93 11.96
C CYS A 434 -7.67 -23.20 10.97
N PRO A 435 -8.71 -23.93 11.40
CA PRO A 435 -9.82 -24.30 10.53
C PRO A 435 -10.56 -23.06 9.95
N GLU A 436 -10.44 -21.90 10.60
CA GLU A 436 -11.02 -20.62 10.15
C GLU A 436 -10.52 -20.17 8.78
N ILE A 437 -9.36 -20.64 8.32
CA ILE A 437 -8.86 -20.36 6.97
C ILE A 437 -8.81 -21.61 6.07
N ALA A 438 -9.04 -22.80 6.64
CA ALA A 438 -8.75 -24.05 5.99
C ALA A 438 -9.58 -24.25 4.71
N THR A 439 -10.90 -24.12 4.79
CA THR A 439 -11.79 -24.28 3.63
C THR A 439 -11.40 -23.35 2.47
N TYR A 440 -11.10 -22.09 2.76
CA TYR A 440 -10.63 -21.16 1.73
C TYR A 440 -9.33 -21.62 1.06
N ILE A 441 -8.37 -22.08 1.86
CA ILE A 441 -7.07 -22.56 1.37
C ILE A 441 -7.22 -23.86 0.58
N ILE A 442 -8.01 -24.80 1.08
CA ILE A 442 -8.29 -26.08 0.41
C ILE A 442 -8.90 -25.81 -0.96
N ASN A 443 -9.95 -25.01 -1.04
CA ASN A 443 -10.58 -24.64 -2.31
C ASN A 443 -9.59 -24.01 -3.30
N CYS A 444 -8.65 -23.18 -2.81
CA CYS A 444 -7.69 -22.48 -3.68
C CYS A 444 -6.48 -23.33 -4.11
N TYR A 445 -6.13 -24.39 -3.36
CA TYR A 445 -4.86 -25.10 -3.54
C TYR A 445 -4.98 -26.62 -3.73
N ILE A 446 -6.18 -27.19 -3.61
CA ILE A 446 -6.39 -28.63 -3.82
C ILE A 446 -6.05 -29.03 -5.26
N ILE A 447 -6.31 -28.14 -6.22
CA ILE A 447 -5.97 -28.34 -7.64
C ILE A 447 -4.63 -27.63 -7.94
N PRO A 448 -3.78 -28.24 -8.79
CA PRO A 448 -2.57 -27.59 -9.28
C PRO A 448 -2.86 -26.30 -10.02
N ALA A 449 -2.24 -25.20 -9.62
CA ALA A 449 -2.40 -23.92 -10.31
C ALA A 449 -1.61 -23.89 -11.61
N ARG A 450 -2.21 -23.33 -12.66
CA ARG A 450 -1.60 -23.13 -13.98
C ARG A 450 -0.73 -21.86 -13.97
N LEU A 451 0.54 -21.99 -14.35
CA LEU A 451 1.51 -20.90 -14.38
C LEU A 451 1.91 -20.62 -15.82
N PHE A 452 1.42 -19.49 -16.36
CA PHE A 452 1.66 -19.11 -17.75
C PHE A 452 2.95 -18.32 -17.90
N VAL A 453 3.87 -18.86 -18.68
CA VAL A 453 5.14 -18.22 -19.03
C VAL A 453 5.00 -17.48 -20.36
N SER A 454 5.72 -16.36 -20.54
CA SER A 454 5.74 -15.66 -21.82
C SER A 454 6.08 -16.61 -22.98
N GLY A 455 5.39 -16.47 -24.12
CA GLY A 455 5.59 -17.35 -25.29
C GLY A 455 4.70 -18.60 -25.33
N GLY A 456 3.71 -18.69 -24.44
CA GLY A 456 2.68 -19.75 -24.49
C GLY A 456 3.04 -21.05 -23.79
N LYS A 457 4.17 -21.10 -23.08
CA LYS A 457 4.53 -22.27 -22.28
C LYS A 457 3.85 -22.23 -20.92
N GLU A 458 3.54 -23.40 -20.36
CA GLU A 458 2.84 -23.57 -19.10
C GLU A 458 3.60 -24.48 -18.15
N ILE A 459 3.55 -24.17 -16.87
CA ILE A 459 4.09 -24.97 -15.76
C ILE A 459 2.96 -25.19 -14.75
N SER A 460 2.86 -26.39 -14.20
CA SER A 460 1.88 -26.71 -13.17
C SER A 460 2.49 -26.59 -11.77
N SER A 461 1.86 -25.83 -10.88
CA SER A 461 2.25 -25.74 -9.46
C SER A 461 1.51 -26.79 -8.65
N LYS A 462 2.15 -27.93 -8.43
CA LYS A 462 1.57 -29.08 -7.74
C LYS A 462 1.91 -29.14 -6.27
N GLU A 463 3.00 -28.48 -5.85
CA GLU A 463 3.48 -28.42 -4.47
C GLU A 463 3.60 -26.95 -3.99
N GLY A 464 3.77 -26.80 -2.68
CA GLY A 464 4.03 -25.52 -2.06
C GLY A 464 2.91 -24.51 -2.15
N THR A 465 3.29 -23.25 -2.04
CA THR A 465 2.42 -22.08 -2.12
C THR A 465 2.86 -21.16 -3.26
N THR A 466 1.93 -20.41 -3.86
CA THR A 466 2.28 -19.49 -4.95
C THR A 466 2.92 -18.21 -4.40
N GLN A 467 4.19 -17.95 -4.75
CA GLN A 467 4.87 -16.70 -4.36
C GLN A 467 4.14 -15.49 -4.96
N GLY A 468 3.64 -14.61 -4.08
CA GLY A 468 2.84 -13.44 -4.46
C GLY A 468 1.36 -13.55 -4.12
N ASP A 469 0.88 -14.68 -3.64
CA ASP A 469 -0.45 -14.85 -3.06
C ASP A 469 -0.50 -14.21 -1.66
N PRO A 470 -1.51 -13.40 -1.32
CA PRO A 470 -1.65 -12.82 0.01
C PRO A 470 -1.72 -13.83 1.16
N VAL A 471 -2.24 -15.03 0.91
CA VAL A 471 -2.36 -16.09 1.93
C VAL A 471 -1.09 -16.94 2.08
N ALA A 472 -0.17 -16.90 1.10
CA ALA A 472 1.00 -17.78 1.07
C ALA A 472 1.87 -17.70 2.32
N MET A 473 2.05 -16.51 2.88
CA MET A 473 2.84 -16.31 4.11
C MET A 473 2.16 -16.95 5.33
N GLY A 474 0.84 -16.76 5.47
CA GLY A 474 0.06 -17.39 6.54
C GLY A 474 -0.01 -18.91 6.40
N MET A 475 -0.20 -19.40 5.16
CA MET A 475 -0.14 -20.85 4.86
C MET A 475 1.22 -21.44 5.24
N TYR A 476 2.30 -20.81 4.84
CA TYR A 476 3.65 -21.28 5.13
C TYR A 476 3.91 -21.30 6.64
N ALA A 477 3.52 -20.21 7.34
CA ALA A 477 3.65 -20.11 8.79
C ALA A 477 2.94 -21.26 9.53
N LEU A 478 1.70 -21.56 9.13
CA LEU A 478 0.93 -22.68 9.69
C LEU A 478 1.53 -24.04 9.30
N GLY A 479 1.94 -24.18 8.04
CA GLY A 479 2.44 -25.45 7.49
C GLY A 479 3.75 -25.93 8.11
N ILE A 480 4.61 -25.01 8.57
CA ILE A 480 5.91 -25.37 9.20
C ILE A 480 5.77 -25.59 10.73
N MET A 481 4.64 -25.26 11.35
CA MET A 481 4.45 -25.42 12.79
C MET A 481 4.76 -26.81 13.31
N PRO A 482 4.40 -27.93 12.64
CA PRO A 482 4.75 -29.26 13.13
C PRO A 482 6.26 -29.48 13.28
N LEU A 483 7.08 -28.97 12.33
CA LEU A 483 8.53 -29.02 12.44
C LEU A 483 9.02 -28.22 13.65
N LEU A 484 8.58 -26.95 13.76
CA LEU A 484 9.01 -26.07 14.85
C LEU A 484 8.69 -26.65 16.23
N THR A 485 7.53 -27.28 16.38
CA THR A 485 7.12 -27.88 17.64
C THR A 485 7.82 -29.21 17.90
N THR A 486 8.01 -30.09 16.91
CA THR A 486 8.71 -31.36 17.05
C THR A 486 10.15 -31.15 17.48
N VAL A 487 10.83 -30.18 16.88
CA VAL A 487 12.25 -29.89 17.19
C VAL A 487 12.43 -29.27 18.57
N LEU A 488 11.42 -28.55 19.11
CA LEU A 488 11.45 -27.98 20.47
C LEU A 488 11.10 -28.98 21.56
N HIS A 489 10.24 -29.96 21.28
CA HIS A 489 9.67 -30.85 22.33
C HIS A 489 10.39 -32.17 22.48
N THR A 490 11.53 -32.39 21.86
CA THR A 490 12.37 -33.55 22.15
C THR A 490 13.00 -33.39 23.53
N ASP A 491 12.71 -34.27 24.47
CA ASP A 491 12.84 -34.21 25.93
C ASP A 491 14.20 -33.81 26.54
N THR A 492 15.20 -33.50 25.73
CA THR A 492 16.57 -33.24 26.23
C THR A 492 17.14 -31.89 25.75
N ILE A 493 16.34 -31.06 25.07
CA ILE A 493 16.88 -29.91 24.33
C ILE A 493 16.35 -28.60 24.88
N ASP A 494 17.14 -27.92 25.70
CA ASP A 494 16.94 -26.51 26.01
C ASP A 494 17.62 -25.65 24.96
N ILE A 495 17.08 -25.67 23.72
CA ILE A 495 17.46 -24.79 22.62
C ILE A 495 16.44 -23.68 22.44
N LYS A 496 16.92 -22.50 22.04
CA LYS A 496 16.04 -21.40 21.64
C LYS A 496 15.99 -21.36 20.12
N GLN A 497 14.79 -21.19 19.58
CA GLN A 497 14.64 -21.03 18.13
C GLN A 497 13.83 -19.78 17.78
N VAL A 498 14.17 -19.18 16.65
CA VAL A 498 13.46 -18.02 16.08
C VAL A 498 13.18 -18.32 14.62
N ALA A 499 11.90 -18.20 14.22
CA ALA A 499 11.50 -18.43 12.83
C ALA A 499 10.76 -17.22 12.25
N PHE A 500 11.17 -16.85 11.04
CA PHE A 500 10.47 -15.86 10.21
C PHE A 500 10.37 -16.40 8.78
N ALA A 501 9.19 -16.86 8.40
CA ALA A 501 8.95 -17.60 7.16
C ALA A 501 9.86 -18.84 7.05
N ASP A 502 10.66 -18.90 6.00
CA ASP A 502 11.64 -19.97 5.74
C ASP A 502 12.98 -19.80 6.49
N ASP A 503 13.25 -18.58 6.98
CA ASP A 503 14.44 -18.32 7.81
C ASP A 503 14.22 -18.91 9.22
N LEU A 504 14.93 -19.98 9.53
CA LEU A 504 14.91 -20.66 10.82
C LEU A 504 16.29 -20.56 11.48
N THR A 505 16.31 -20.11 12.73
CA THR A 505 17.54 -19.94 13.52
C THR A 505 17.43 -20.69 14.84
N GLY A 506 18.39 -21.57 15.13
CA GLY A 506 18.57 -22.22 16.43
C GLY A 506 19.71 -21.56 17.20
N ILE A 507 19.54 -21.33 18.51
CA ILE A 507 20.49 -20.63 19.38
C ILE A 507 20.72 -21.44 20.66
N GLY A 508 21.99 -21.64 21.07
CA GLY A 508 22.32 -22.36 22.29
C GLY A 508 23.74 -22.86 22.37
N THR A 509 23.97 -23.94 23.16
CA THR A 509 25.28 -24.61 23.27
C THR A 509 25.54 -25.51 22.06
N LEU A 510 26.79 -25.77 21.69
CA LEU A 510 27.16 -26.49 20.45
C LEU A 510 26.53 -27.89 20.36
N ASN A 511 26.52 -28.67 21.44
CA ASN A 511 25.94 -30.03 21.44
C ASN A 511 24.42 -29.99 21.17
N ARG A 512 23.73 -29.04 21.79
CA ARG A 512 22.30 -28.80 21.56
C ARG A 512 22.02 -28.33 20.14
N LEU A 513 22.87 -27.43 19.61
CA LEU A 513 22.77 -26.95 18.22
C LEU A 513 22.98 -28.09 17.22
N LYS A 514 23.94 -29.00 17.48
CA LYS A 514 24.16 -30.18 16.62
C LYS A 514 22.95 -31.10 16.59
N HIS A 515 22.40 -31.41 17.76
CA HIS A 515 21.20 -32.23 17.84
C HIS A 515 19.99 -31.57 17.16
N TRP A 516 19.75 -30.28 17.43
CA TRP A 516 18.71 -29.52 16.77
C TRP A 516 18.85 -29.50 15.23
N TRP A 517 20.10 -29.32 14.74
CA TRP A 517 20.43 -29.40 13.34
C TRP A 517 20.07 -30.74 12.72
N ASP A 518 20.46 -31.81 13.37
CA ASP A 518 20.20 -33.18 12.94
C ASP A 518 18.69 -33.49 12.91
N MET A 519 17.94 -32.95 13.88
CA MET A 519 16.49 -33.07 13.92
C MET A 519 15.83 -32.32 12.76
N VAL A 520 16.30 -31.12 12.43
CA VAL A 520 15.76 -30.37 11.27
C VAL A 520 16.08 -31.11 9.98
N LEU A 521 17.27 -31.64 9.81
CA LEU A 521 17.65 -32.45 8.65
C LEU A 521 16.78 -33.72 8.52
N ARG A 522 16.47 -34.37 9.64
CA ARG A 522 15.66 -35.57 9.67
C ARG A 522 14.17 -35.30 9.36
N PHE A 523 13.58 -34.35 10.02
CA PHE A 523 12.12 -34.14 9.94
C PHE A 523 11.68 -33.13 8.89
N GLY A 524 12.52 -32.18 8.53
CA GLY A 524 12.22 -31.17 7.51
C GLY A 524 11.73 -31.73 6.18
N PRO A 525 12.39 -32.77 5.59
CA PRO A 525 11.99 -33.36 4.33
C PRO A 525 10.54 -33.88 4.29
N PHE A 526 9.98 -34.34 5.39
CA PHE A 526 8.59 -34.83 5.47
C PHE A 526 7.57 -33.70 5.25
N LEU A 527 7.94 -32.45 5.63
CA LEU A 527 7.16 -31.25 5.36
C LEU A 527 7.55 -30.58 4.06
N GLY A 528 8.58 -31.06 3.36
CA GLY A 528 9.13 -30.40 2.18
C GLY A 528 10.05 -29.22 2.50
N TYR A 529 10.57 -29.14 3.74
CA TYR A 529 11.58 -28.17 4.17
C TYR A 529 12.97 -28.79 4.01
N TYR A 530 13.69 -28.37 2.96
CA TYR A 530 15.01 -28.91 2.62
C TYR A 530 16.10 -27.91 2.98
N VAL A 531 16.94 -28.27 3.92
CA VAL A 531 18.09 -27.45 4.33
C VAL A 531 19.14 -27.41 3.21
N ASN A 532 19.61 -26.21 2.88
CA ASN A 532 20.78 -26.02 2.04
C ASN A 532 22.02 -25.85 2.94
N GLU A 533 22.66 -26.96 3.28
CA GLU A 533 23.78 -26.96 4.20
C GLU A 533 24.89 -25.99 3.77
N GLY A 534 25.31 -26.03 2.50
CA GLY A 534 26.37 -25.19 1.96
C GLY A 534 26.07 -23.69 1.90
N LYS A 535 24.81 -23.29 2.14
CA LYS A 535 24.41 -21.88 2.30
C LYS A 535 24.00 -21.53 3.72
N SER A 536 23.86 -22.51 4.58
CA SER A 536 23.58 -22.33 6.00
C SER A 536 24.85 -21.94 6.76
N TRP A 537 24.69 -21.22 7.85
CA TRP A 537 25.81 -20.71 8.65
C TRP A 537 25.68 -21.09 10.10
N LEU A 538 26.78 -21.54 10.69
CA LEU A 538 27.01 -21.67 12.12
C LEU A 538 27.91 -20.51 12.58
N ILE A 539 27.35 -19.62 13.35
CA ILE A 539 28.05 -18.49 13.95
C ILE A 539 28.37 -18.87 15.41
N VAL A 540 29.64 -18.84 15.79
CA VAL A 540 30.11 -19.24 17.13
C VAL A 540 30.95 -18.16 17.77
N LYS A 541 30.99 -18.12 19.10
CA LYS A 541 31.96 -17.33 19.84
C LYS A 541 33.36 -17.93 19.63
N GLU A 542 34.39 -17.12 19.58
CA GLU A 542 35.76 -17.50 19.20
C GLU A 542 36.27 -18.71 19.99
N GLN A 543 36.03 -18.75 21.29
CA GLN A 543 36.47 -19.82 22.17
C GLN A 543 35.87 -21.21 21.84
N TYR A 544 34.81 -21.28 21.06
CA TYR A 544 34.13 -22.53 20.68
C TYR A 544 34.38 -22.94 19.23
N LEU A 545 35.25 -22.23 18.50
CA LEU A 545 35.47 -22.44 17.06
C LEU A 545 35.96 -23.86 16.75
N GLU A 546 36.96 -24.35 17.45
CA GLU A 546 37.55 -25.68 17.19
C GLU A 546 36.56 -26.79 17.56
N ASN A 547 35.84 -26.65 18.66
CA ASN A 547 34.76 -27.57 19.03
C ASN A 547 33.66 -27.62 17.99
N ALA A 548 33.30 -26.47 17.42
CA ALA A 548 32.30 -26.36 16.34
C ALA A 548 32.78 -27.09 15.08
N LYS A 549 34.02 -26.90 14.66
CA LYS A 549 34.60 -27.59 13.49
C LYS A 549 34.60 -29.11 13.68
N HIS A 550 34.91 -29.58 14.90
CA HIS A 550 34.91 -31.00 15.21
C HIS A 550 33.48 -31.59 15.17
N LEU A 551 32.52 -30.95 15.83
CA LEU A 551 31.13 -31.45 15.94
C LEU A 551 30.39 -31.42 14.58
N PHE A 552 30.69 -30.47 13.72
CA PHE A 552 30.05 -30.30 12.38
C PHE A 552 30.95 -30.78 11.24
N SER A 553 31.99 -31.58 11.52
CA SER A 553 32.95 -32.09 10.52
C SER A 553 32.31 -32.90 9.39
N THR A 554 31.15 -33.49 9.61
CA THR A 554 30.39 -34.28 8.61
C THR A 554 29.40 -33.43 7.80
N SER A 555 29.21 -32.15 8.15
CA SER A 555 28.29 -31.25 7.48
C SER A 555 29.05 -30.26 6.60
N THR A 556 28.41 -29.79 5.52
CA THR A 556 28.93 -28.73 4.66
C THR A 556 28.54 -27.31 5.12
N ILE A 557 28.00 -27.17 6.33
CA ILE A 557 27.63 -25.89 6.93
C ILE A 557 28.85 -24.97 7.06
N LYS A 558 28.66 -23.69 6.77
CA LYS A 558 29.74 -22.72 6.92
C LYS A 558 29.88 -22.26 8.36
N ILE A 559 31.07 -22.30 8.91
CA ILE A 559 31.36 -21.89 10.28
C ILE A 559 32.11 -20.56 10.27
N THR A 560 31.69 -19.62 11.11
CA THR A 560 32.34 -18.31 11.25
C THR A 560 32.25 -17.79 12.69
N ILE A 561 33.22 -16.96 13.06
CA ILE A 561 33.20 -16.17 14.31
C ILE A 561 32.74 -14.73 14.09
N ASP A 562 32.77 -14.25 12.84
CA ASP A 562 32.50 -12.84 12.54
C ASP A 562 31.03 -12.44 12.68
N GLY A 563 30.13 -13.41 12.47
CA GLY A 563 28.71 -13.14 12.39
C GLY A 563 28.18 -13.17 10.96
N ASN A 564 26.87 -12.97 10.78
CA ASN A 564 26.26 -13.00 9.46
C ASN A 564 25.03 -12.08 9.36
N ARG A 565 24.64 -11.82 8.11
CA ARG A 565 23.40 -11.10 7.80
C ARG A 565 22.18 -11.95 8.20
N HIS A 566 21.22 -11.33 8.87
CA HIS A 566 19.95 -11.93 9.23
C HIS A 566 18.78 -10.98 9.00
N LEU A 567 17.76 -11.39 8.23
CA LEU A 567 16.56 -10.60 7.90
C LEU A 567 16.86 -9.14 7.48
N GLY A 568 17.99 -8.91 6.82
CA GLY A 568 18.40 -7.57 6.37
C GLY A 568 19.14 -6.73 7.40
N ALA A 569 19.35 -7.25 8.62
CA ALA A 569 20.29 -6.71 9.62
C ALA A 569 21.55 -7.56 9.69
N VAL A 570 22.39 -7.36 10.69
CA VAL A 570 23.59 -8.16 10.98
C VAL A 570 23.67 -8.46 12.47
N VAL A 571 24.08 -9.68 12.81
CA VAL A 571 24.36 -10.14 14.17
C VAL A 571 25.76 -10.76 14.16
N GLY A 572 26.63 -10.40 15.12
CA GLY A 572 28.01 -10.85 15.22
C GLY A 572 28.95 -9.80 15.79
N THR A 573 30.24 -9.84 15.39
CA THR A 573 31.28 -8.94 15.89
C THR A 573 31.11 -7.51 15.39
N GLU A 574 31.69 -6.55 16.13
CA GLU A 574 31.72 -5.13 15.76
C GLU A 574 32.32 -4.94 14.36
N LYS A 575 33.42 -5.65 14.05
CA LYS A 575 34.09 -5.58 12.74
C LYS A 575 33.15 -5.96 11.58
N ASN A 576 32.36 -7.03 11.76
CA ASN A 576 31.39 -7.45 10.73
C ASN A 576 30.24 -6.45 10.60
N LYS A 577 29.79 -5.89 11.74
CA LYS A 577 28.79 -4.81 11.76
C LYS A 577 29.27 -3.59 10.97
N GLU A 578 30.51 -3.13 11.26
CA GLU A 578 31.12 -1.99 10.55
C GLU A 578 31.21 -2.24 9.05
N LYS A 579 31.70 -3.41 8.66
CA LYS A 579 31.79 -3.80 7.25
C LYS A 579 30.41 -3.76 6.57
N TYR A 580 29.43 -4.44 7.16
CA TYR A 580 28.08 -4.52 6.58
C TYR A 580 27.42 -3.14 6.45
N VAL A 581 27.48 -2.32 7.51
CA VAL A 581 26.87 -0.98 7.50
C VAL A 581 27.58 -0.06 6.50
N SER A 582 28.91 -0.10 6.42
CA SER A 582 29.69 0.70 5.46
C SER A 582 29.35 0.34 4.00
N GLU A 583 29.21 -0.97 3.69
CA GLU A 583 28.76 -1.43 2.38
C GLU A 583 27.36 -0.87 2.05
N LYS A 584 26.43 -0.92 2.99
CA LYS A 584 25.07 -0.38 2.82
C LYS A 584 25.05 1.15 2.68
N VAL A 585 25.84 1.85 3.46
CA VAL A 585 25.98 3.31 3.37
C VAL A 585 26.51 3.71 1.99
N SER A 586 27.53 3.01 1.47
CA SER A 586 28.07 3.25 0.13
C SER A 586 27.00 3.03 -0.96
N GLU A 587 26.23 1.97 -0.86
CA GLU A 587 25.10 1.70 -1.76
C GLU A 587 24.06 2.86 -1.73
N TRP A 588 23.71 3.36 -0.55
CA TRP A 588 22.73 4.44 -0.42
C TRP A 588 23.28 5.79 -0.89
N ILE A 589 24.56 6.06 -0.69
CA ILE A 589 25.22 7.27 -1.21
C ILE A 589 25.06 7.31 -2.73
N LEU A 590 25.40 6.22 -3.44
CA LEU A 590 25.22 6.13 -4.90
C LEU A 590 23.76 6.39 -5.33
N GLN A 591 22.78 5.87 -4.58
CA GLN A 591 21.37 6.10 -4.87
C GLN A 591 20.97 7.57 -4.67
N VAL A 592 21.46 8.22 -3.60
CA VAL A 592 21.23 9.64 -3.33
C VAL A 592 21.89 10.51 -4.40
N GLU A 593 23.11 10.18 -4.83
CA GLU A 593 23.82 10.90 -5.89
C GLU A 593 23.09 10.81 -7.24
N ARG A 594 22.63 9.61 -7.63
CA ARG A 594 21.81 9.42 -8.84
C ARG A 594 20.49 10.21 -8.74
N LEU A 595 19.89 10.24 -7.56
CA LEU A 595 18.67 11.02 -7.33
C LEU A 595 18.96 12.53 -7.40
N ALA A 596 20.14 12.98 -6.96
CA ALA A 596 20.60 14.35 -7.07
C ALA A 596 20.77 14.77 -8.55
N GLU A 597 21.31 13.90 -9.40
CA GLU A 597 21.37 14.17 -10.85
C GLU A 597 19.98 14.33 -11.47
N ILE A 598 19.03 13.47 -11.11
CA ILE A 598 17.62 13.60 -11.55
C ILE A 598 17.02 14.91 -11.05
N ALA A 599 17.34 15.34 -9.81
CA ALA A 599 16.80 16.56 -9.22
C ALA A 599 17.20 17.83 -9.97
N LYS A 600 18.31 17.83 -10.70
CA LYS A 600 18.74 18.97 -11.55
C LYS A 600 17.68 19.32 -12.61
N THR A 601 16.93 18.34 -13.08
CA THR A 601 15.87 18.52 -14.09
C THR A 601 14.46 18.31 -13.57
N GLN A 602 14.29 17.45 -12.55
CA GLN A 602 12.99 17.00 -12.01
C GLN A 602 12.97 17.08 -10.47
N PRO A 603 13.16 18.30 -9.86
CA PRO A 603 13.35 18.41 -8.41
C PRO A 603 12.13 17.97 -7.60
N HIS A 604 10.90 18.25 -8.05
CA HIS A 604 9.69 17.82 -7.32
C HIS A 604 9.54 16.29 -7.28
N ALA A 605 9.80 15.61 -8.40
CA ALA A 605 9.76 14.16 -8.45
C ALA A 605 10.87 13.53 -7.57
N ALA A 606 12.08 14.09 -7.61
CA ALA A 606 13.22 13.62 -6.82
C ALA A 606 12.97 13.82 -5.31
N PHE A 607 12.49 14.98 -4.89
CA PHE A 607 12.11 15.27 -3.50
C PHE A 607 11.07 14.27 -3.00
N SER A 608 10.03 14.03 -3.79
CA SER A 608 8.96 13.10 -3.42
C SER A 608 9.47 11.65 -3.34
N ALA A 609 10.34 11.23 -4.25
CA ALA A 609 10.95 9.89 -4.24
C ALA A 609 11.84 9.68 -3.02
N PHE A 610 12.61 10.70 -2.61
CA PHE A 610 13.40 10.64 -1.39
C PHE A 610 12.50 10.42 -0.17
N ASN A 611 11.47 11.26 0.01
CA ASN A 611 10.62 11.24 1.20
C ASN A 611 9.67 10.04 1.26
N HIS A 612 9.14 9.57 0.13
CA HIS A 612 8.17 8.47 0.08
C HIS A 612 8.79 7.09 -0.23
N GLY A 613 10.10 7.03 -0.42
CA GLY A 613 10.74 5.77 -0.79
C GLY A 613 12.15 5.59 -0.24
N LEU A 614 13.11 6.38 -0.71
CA LEU A 614 14.53 6.12 -0.44
C LEU A 614 14.88 6.16 1.06
N ARG A 615 14.39 7.15 1.80
CA ARG A 615 14.64 7.30 3.24
C ARG A 615 14.22 6.08 4.07
N HIS A 616 13.23 5.31 3.63
CA HIS A 616 12.76 4.14 4.36
C HIS A 616 13.71 2.94 4.29
N ARG A 617 14.64 2.94 3.31
CA ARG A 617 15.64 1.86 3.17
C ARG A 617 16.62 1.83 4.35
N TYR A 618 17.06 2.97 4.84
CA TYR A 618 17.99 3.04 5.98
C TYR A 618 17.29 3.10 7.33
N THR A 619 16.01 3.44 7.39
CA THR A 619 15.25 3.43 8.65
C THR A 619 15.25 2.05 9.30
N TYR A 620 15.09 0.96 8.52
CA TYR A 620 15.12 -0.40 9.05
C TYR A 620 16.47 -0.76 9.70
N ILE A 621 17.57 -0.38 9.07
CA ILE A 621 18.92 -0.62 9.60
C ILE A 621 19.14 0.16 10.89
N MET A 622 18.72 1.42 10.96
CA MET A 622 18.76 2.22 12.20
C MET A 622 17.95 1.61 13.33
N ARG A 623 16.85 0.92 13.02
CA ARG A 623 15.98 0.27 14.01
C ARG A 623 16.48 -1.08 14.48
N THR A 624 17.35 -1.74 13.71
CA THR A 624 17.78 -3.12 13.97
C THR A 624 19.25 -3.27 14.35
N ILE A 625 20.09 -2.28 14.10
CA ILE A 625 21.53 -2.34 14.40
C ILE A 625 21.90 -1.18 15.34
N PRO A 626 22.46 -1.47 16.53
CA PRO A 626 22.84 -0.44 17.51
C PRO A 626 24.15 0.26 17.15
N GLY A 627 24.31 1.53 17.61
CA GLY A 627 25.58 2.24 17.63
C GLY A 627 26.15 2.58 16.27
N ILE A 628 25.30 2.83 15.25
CA ILE A 628 25.76 3.11 13.87
C ILE A 628 25.78 4.59 13.50
N SER A 629 25.49 5.50 14.44
CA SER A 629 25.39 6.95 14.21
C SER A 629 26.59 7.53 13.47
N ASN A 630 27.82 7.18 13.88
CA ASN A 630 29.05 7.68 13.25
C ASN A 630 29.22 7.16 11.83
N MET A 631 28.81 5.92 11.55
CA MET A 631 28.90 5.30 10.23
C MET A 631 27.97 5.94 9.21
N LEU A 632 26.91 6.62 9.67
CA LEU A 632 25.93 7.29 8.82
C LEU A 632 26.34 8.72 8.41
N LYS A 633 27.40 9.31 8.97
CA LYS A 633 27.86 10.66 8.62
C LYS A 633 28.17 10.86 7.11
N PRO A 634 28.81 9.93 6.39
CA PRO A 634 29.00 10.07 4.96
C PRO A 634 27.67 10.14 4.17
N LEU A 635 26.63 9.43 4.64
CA LEU A 635 25.29 9.52 4.06
C LEU A 635 24.66 10.89 4.31
N ASP A 636 24.86 11.49 5.50
CA ASP A 636 24.40 12.86 5.80
C ASP A 636 25.01 13.88 4.82
N GLU A 637 26.28 13.72 4.48
CA GLU A 637 26.97 14.59 3.50
C GLU A 637 26.39 14.45 2.09
N ALA A 638 26.10 13.22 1.66
CA ALA A 638 25.45 12.98 0.37
C ALA A 638 24.03 13.59 0.33
N ILE A 639 23.28 13.46 1.41
CA ILE A 639 21.96 14.09 1.57
C ILE A 639 22.08 15.62 1.57
N ASN A 640 23.09 16.20 2.19
CA ASN A 640 23.32 17.65 2.18
C ASN A 640 23.59 18.17 0.75
N LYS A 641 24.38 17.44 -0.05
CA LYS A 641 24.58 17.74 -1.47
C LYS A 641 23.26 17.67 -2.25
N PHE A 642 22.44 16.66 -1.99
CA PHE A 642 21.10 16.54 -2.59
C PHE A 642 20.19 17.71 -2.23
N ILE A 643 20.13 18.14 -0.96
CA ILE A 643 19.37 19.31 -0.51
C ILE A 643 19.83 20.57 -1.21
N LYS A 644 21.16 20.76 -1.37
CA LYS A 644 21.71 21.91 -2.07
C LYS A 644 21.17 22.01 -3.51
N ILE A 645 21.12 20.88 -4.23
CA ILE A 645 20.55 20.81 -5.58
C ILE A 645 19.03 21.08 -5.57
N LEU A 646 18.28 20.54 -4.61
CA LEU A 646 16.86 20.83 -4.44
C LEU A 646 16.57 22.31 -4.19
N LEU A 647 17.50 23.04 -3.60
CA LEU A 647 17.44 24.47 -3.33
C LEU A 647 18.20 25.30 -4.37
N ASN A 648 18.41 24.76 -5.60
CA ASN A 648 19.07 25.46 -6.70
C ASN A 648 20.43 26.07 -6.27
N ASP A 649 21.27 25.22 -5.68
CA ASP A 649 22.62 25.53 -5.18
C ASP A 649 22.69 26.57 -4.03
N TYR A 650 21.58 26.76 -3.30
CA TYR A 650 21.59 27.59 -2.09
C TYR A 650 22.48 26.99 -1.00
N ASN A 651 23.37 27.82 -0.42
CA ASN A 651 24.21 27.44 0.69
C ASN A 651 23.46 27.66 2.01
N PHE A 652 23.20 26.62 2.75
CA PHE A 652 22.51 26.64 4.02
C PHE A 652 23.48 26.34 5.20
N ASN A 653 23.18 26.90 6.36
CA ASN A 653 23.93 26.64 7.59
C ASN A 653 23.35 25.46 8.38
N GLN A 654 23.95 25.13 9.54
CA GLN A 654 23.51 24.02 10.39
C GLN A 654 22.08 24.19 10.95
N ASP A 655 21.68 25.41 11.31
CA ASP A 655 20.34 25.70 11.82
C ASP A 655 19.29 25.52 10.70
N GLU A 656 19.58 25.94 9.47
CA GLU A 656 18.74 25.70 8.31
C GLU A 656 18.71 24.20 7.96
N ARG A 657 19.83 23.48 8.08
CA ARG A 657 19.84 22.01 7.90
C ARG A 657 18.97 21.32 8.93
N LEU A 658 19.02 21.74 10.18
CA LEU A 658 18.15 21.24 11.25
C LEU A 658 16.66 21.55 10.94
N LEU A 659 16.36 22.76 10.43
CA LEU A 659 15.00 23.10 9.97
C LEU A 659 14.53 22.16 8.87
N PHE A 660 15.35 21.91 7.83
CA PHE A 660 14.96 21.02 6.72
C PHE A 660 14.73 19.57 7.16
N SER A 661 15.29 19.15 8.30
CA SER A 661 15.06 17.81 8.87
C SER A 661 13.69 17.68 9.54
N LEU A 662 13.09 18.77 9.99
CA LEU A 662 11.79 18.75 10.63
C LEU A 662 10.69 18.32 9.66
N PRO A 663 9.62 17.69 10.14
CA PRO A 663 8.43 17.41 9.32
C PRO A 663 7.83 18.71 8.73
N ALA A 664 7.18 18.58 7.57
CA ALA A 664 6.60 19.72 6.85
C ALA A 664 5.65 20.57 7.73
N LYS A 665 4.88 19.94 8.63
CA LYS A 665 3.99 20.63 9.59
C LYS A 665 4.73 21.47 10.65
N PHE A 666 6.02 21.27 10.82
CA PHE A 666 6.91 22.08 11.65
C PHE A 666 7.81 23.01 10.82
N GLY A 667 7.45 23.26 9.57
CA GLY A 667 8.16 24.14 8.67
C GLY A 667 9.30 23.49 7.88
N GLY A 668 9.64 22.22 8.15
CA GLY A 668 10.73 21.50 7.48
C GLY A 668 10.39 20.93 6.12
N MET A 669 11.29 20.10 5.60
CA MET A 669 11.15 19.31 4.37
C MET A 669 10.95 17.81 4.64
N GLY A 670 11.11 17.35 5.87
CA GLY A 670 11.09 15.96 6.26
C GLY A 670 12.34 15.17 5.85
N ILE A 671 13.43 15.86 5.47
CA ILE A 671 14.69 15.22 5.07
C ILE A 671 15.56 15.03 6.32
N ILE A 672 15.37 13.94 7.02
CA ILE A 672 16.05 13.61 8.29
C ILE A 672 17.58 13.67 8.17
N ILE A 673 18.26 13.74 9.33
CA ILE A 673 19.70 13.57 9.49
C ILE A 673 19.91 12.18 10.10
N PRO A 674 20.23 11.14 9.29
CA PRO A 674 20.35 9.76 9.75
C PRO A 674 21.23 9.57 10.98
N SER A 675 22.41 10.20 11.03
CA SER A 675 23.33 10.10 12.18
C SER A 675 22.73 10.62 13.48
N MET A 676 21.86 11.65 13.43
CA MET A 676 21.24 12.23 14.64
C MET A 676 20.07 11.42 15.16
N VAL A 677 19.39 10.65 14.32
CA VAL A 677 18.14 9.95 14.71
C VAL A 677 18.36 8.45 14.94
N SER A 678 19.51 7.91 14.51
CA SER A 678 19.78 6.47 14.49
C SER A 678 19.56 5.80 15.85
N ASP A 679 20.21 6.30 16.90
CA ASP A 679 20.17 5.68 18.23
C ASP A 679 18.74 5.75 18.81
N THR A 680 18.06 6.88 18.63
CA THR A 680 16.66 7.03 19.03
C THR A 680 15.73 6.07 18.28
N GLU A 681 15.96 5.84 16.98
CA GLU A 681 15.18 4.86 16.22
C GLU A 681 15.41 3.43 16.71
N TYR A 682 16.64 3.07 17.07
CA TYR A 682 16.97 1.78 17.66
C TYR A 682 16.25 1.59 19.00
N GLU A 683 16.36 2.55 19.91
CA GLU A 683 15.67 2.51 21.21
C GLU A 683 14.15 2.43 21.09
N ASN A 684 13.58 3.18 20.15
CA ASN A 684 12.14 3.12 19.86
C ASN A 684 11.73 1.73 19.36
N SER A 685 12.54 1.10 18.50
CA SER A 685 12.32 -0.27 18.03
C SER A 685 12.37 -1.26 19.20
N ARG A 686 13.41 -1.18 20.03
CA ARG A 686 13.56 -2.00 21.23
C ARG A 686 12.36 -1.87 22.17
N SER A 687 11.91 -0.64 22.42
CA SER A 687 10.76 -0.40 23.29
C SER A 687 9.46 -0.99 22.77
N ILE A 688 9.20 -0.86 21.45
CA ILE A 688 7.98 -1.40 20.80
C ILE A 688 7.99 -2.91 20.80
N THR A 689 9.14 -3.53 20.59
CA THR A 689 9.28 -4.99 20.41
C THR A 689 9.55 -5.74 21.71
N LYS A 690 9.89 -5.06 22.79
CA LYS A 690 10.39 -5.63 24.05
C LYS A 690 9.59 -6.83 24.54
N GLU A 691 8.29 -6.65 24.77
CA GLU A 691 7.43 -7.72 25.29
C GLU A 691 7.40 -8.94 24.35
N THR A 692 7.27 -8.70 23.03
CA THR A 692 7.24 -9.80 22.06
C THR A 692 8.62 -10.47 21.97
N THR A 693 9.71 -9.73 22.06
CA THR A 693 11.08 -10.26 22.09
C THR A 693 11.29 -11.15 23.29
N GLU A 694 10.87 -10.74 24.49
CA GLU A 694 10.92 -11.55 25.72
C GLU A 694 10.13 -12.85 25.58
N LYS A 695 8.93 -12.80 24.97
CA LYS A 695 8.12 -14.00 24.70
C LYS A 695 8.81 -14.98 23.76
N VAL A 696 9.46 -14.48 22.72
CA VAL A 696 10.27 -15.29 21.80
C VAL A 696 11.46 -15.92 22.52
N ILE A 697 12.19 -15.16 23.33
CA ILE A 697 13.33 -15.65 24.12
C ILE A 697 12.90 -16.74 25.10
N CYS A 698 11.77 -16.58 25.76
CA CYS A 698 11.19 -17.58 26.66
C CYS A 698 10.55 -18.77 25.94
N GLN A 699 10.50 -18.77 24.59
CA GLN A 699 9.83 -19.79 23.77
C GLN A 699 8.36 -19.99 24.18
N GLU A 700 7.66 -18.90 24.51
CA GLU A 700 6.25 -18.95 24.90
C GLU A 700 5.40 -19.36 23.67
N LEU A 701 4.61 -20.42 23.81
CA LEU A 701 3.77 -20.94 22.72
C LEU A 701 2.43 -20.23 22.62
N ILE A 702 1.93 -19.66 23.72
CA ILE A 702 0.59 -19.06 23.79
C ILE A 702 0.66 -17.60 23.36
N PHE A 703 0.02 -17.28 22.26
CA PHE A 703 -0.10 -15.90 21.80
C PHE A 703 -0.99 -15.07 22.75
N ARG A 704 -0.53 -13.86 23.07
CA ARG A 704 -1.31 -12.85 23.80
C ARG A 704 -1.40 -11.60 22.94
N ASP A 705 -2.62 -11.12 22.72
CA ASP A 705 -2.83 -9.88 21.96
C ASP A 705 -2.41 -8.67 22.82
N ASN A 706 -1.32 -8.01 22.42
CA ASN A 706 -0.76 -6.82 23.06
C ASN A 706 -0.91 -5.55 22.19
N LYS A 707 -1.77 -5.59 21.16
CA LYS A 707 -1.96 -4.46 20.21
C LYS A 707 -2.30 -3.16 20.91
N THR A 708 -3.09 -3.20 21.98
CA THR A 708 -3.46 -1.99 22.74
C THR A 708 -2.25 -1.36 23.41
N GLU A 709 -1.35 -2.16 23.98
CA GLU A 709 -0.14 -1.71 24.65
C GLU A 709 0.89 -1.18 23.66
N ILE A 710 1.10 -1.91 22.57
CA ILE A 710 1.93 -1.45 21.45
C ILE A 710 1.39 -0.13 20.88
N SER A 711 0.09 0.03 20.74
CA SER A 711 -0.52 1.27 20.26
C SER A 711 -0.30 2.42 21.23
N LYS A 712 -0.36 2.19 22.54
CA LYS A 712 -0.03 3.19 23.56
C LYS A 712 1.44 3.60 23.48
N LEU A 713 2.37 2.63 23.40
CA LEU A 713 3.80 2.90 23.23
C LEU A 713 4.09 3.72 21.98
N LYS A 714 3.52 3.33 20.85
CA LYS A 714 3.63 4.08 19.59
C LYS A 714 3.13 5.51 19.70
N ASN A 715 2.01 5.73 20.39
CA ASN A 715 1.47 7.07 20.62
C ASN A 715 2.38 7.90 21.56
N ASN A 716 2.99 7.27 22.56
CA ASN A 716 3.96 7.93 23.44
C ASN A 716 5.21 8.36 22.68
N ILE A 717 5.80 7.47 21.88
CA ILE A 717 6.94 7.76 21.00
C ILE A 717 6.60 8.91 20.04
N LYS A 718 5.44 8.87 19.41
CA LYS A 718 4.96 9.93 18.52
C LYS A 718 4.81 11.28 19.26
N SER A 719 4.36 11.25 20.51
CA SER A 719 4.26 12.43 21.37
C SER A 719 5.65 12.99 21.72
N GLN A 720 6.60 12.12 22.07
CA GLN A 720 8.00 12.50 22.36
C GLN A 720 8.67 13.11 21.13
N LYS A 721 8.58 12.46 19.97
CA LYS A 721 9.07 13.00 18.70
C LYS A 721 8.46 14.38 18.39
N ARG A 722 7.15 14.55 18.65
CA ARG A 722 6.47 15.84 18.45
C ARG A 722 7.02 16.92 19.38
N LYS A 723 7.27 16.59 20.66
CA LYS A 723 7.88 17.53 21.64
C LYS A 723 9.29 17.93 21.20
N SER A 724 10.12 16.96 20.77
CA SER A 724 11.47 17.21 20.25
C SER A 724 11.45 18.15 19.03
N HIS A 725 10.58 17.88 18.06
CA HIS A 725 10.42 18.76 16.88
C HIS A 725 9.99 20.18 17.28
N GLN A 726 9.11 20.31 18.30
CA GLN A 726 8.67 21.62 18.80
C GLN A 726 9.82 22.39 19.45
N LEU A 727 10.65 21.70 20.25
CA LEU A 727 11.84 22.30 20.88
C LEU A 727 12.84 22.79 19.82
N ASN A 728 13.14 21.95 18.81
CA ASN A 728 14.03 22.33 17.71
C ASN A 728 13.47 23.53 16.93
N LEU A 729 12.16 23.55 16.66
CA LEU A 729 11.52 24.69 16.01
C LEU A 729 11.63 25.97 16.84
N THR A 730 11.43 25.89 18.16
CA THR A 730 11.58 27.03 19.08
C THR A 730 13.03 27.53 19.08
N TYR A 731 14.00 26.64 19.15
CA TYR A 731 15.43 26.95 19.04
C TYR A 731 15.75 27.68 17.73
N ILE A 732 15.31 27.13 16.56
CA ILE A 732 15.55 27.74 15.25
C ILE A 732 14.93 29.14 15.19
N LYS A 733 13.71 29.31 15.71
CA LYS A 733 13.05 30.63 15.76
C LYS A 733 13.82 31.65 16.61
N SER A 734 14.40 31.23 17.76
CA SER A 734 15.18 32.10 18.61
C SER A 734 16.49 32.57 17.98
N LYS A 735 17.06 31.76 17.07
CA LYS A 735 18.28 32.09 16.31
C LYS A 735 18.02 32.99 15.10
N SER A 736 16.78 33.06 14.63
CA SER A 736 16.44 33.84 13.44
C SER A 736 16.39 35.33 13.75
N THR A 737 17.26 36.11 13.13
CA THR A 737 17.28 37.57 13.21
C THR A 737 16.46 38.25 12.13
N CYS A 738 16.14 37.55 11.04
CA CYS A 738 15.41 38.09 9.90
C CYS A 738 13.90 37.94 10.07
N LYS A 739 13.18 39.03 10.24
CA LYS A 739 11.70 39.07 10.39
C LYS A 739 10.99 38.38 9.19
N ILE A 740 11.50 38.49 7.98
CA ILE A 740 10.90 37.90 6.79
C ILE A 740 11.04 36.37 6.82
N LYS A 741 12.23 35.84 7.15
CA LYS A 741 12.45 34.39 7.29
C LYS A 741 11.59 33.82 8.43
N THR A 742 11.51 34.51 9.56
CA THR A 742 10.65 34.10 10.70
C THR A 742 9.18 34.08 10.29
N ARG A 743 8.71 35.11 9.58
CA ARG A 743 7.31 35.18 9.11
C ARG A 743 6.99 34.12 8.05
N ALA A 744 7.91 33.84 7.14
CA ALA A 744 7.78 32.77 6.15
C ALA A 744 7.69 31.40 6.85
N LEU A 745 8.54 31.15 7.84
CA LEU A 745 8.50 29.93 8.64
C LEU A 745 7.18 29.81 9.40
N GLU A 746 6.69 30.88 10.03
CA GLU A 746 5.38 30.89 10.70
C GLU A 746 4.23 30.56 9.73
N GLY A 747 4.22 31.18 8.56
CA GLY A 747 3.24 30.90 7.51
C GLY A 747 3.30 29.48 7.00
N SER A 748 4.50 28.89 6.94
CA SER A 748 4.67 27.50 6.49
C SER A 748 4.13 26.46 7.49
N ILE A 749 3.97 26.83 8.76
CA ILE A 749 3.45 25.96 9.84
C ILE A 749 1.93 26.02 9.95
N GLU A 750 1.29 27.02 9.33
CA GLU A 750 -0.16 27.16 9.35
C GLU A 750 -0.87 25.91 8.80
N ASN A 751 -2.08 25.66 9.31
CA ASN A 751 -2.87 24.52 8.86
C ASN A 751 -3.20 24.61 7.36
N GLY A 752 -2.77 23.63 6.59
CA GLY A 752 -2.95 23.56 5.14
C GLY A 752 -1.77 24.08 4.32
N ALA A 753 -0.89 24.89 4.87
CA ALA A 753 0.18 25.58 4.13
C ALA A 753 1.28 24.65 3.56
N SER A 754 1.43 23.45 4.13
CA SER A 754 2.54 22.53 3.79
C SER A 754 2.13 21.29 3.01
N ASN A 755 0.87 21.17 2.63
CA ASN A 755 0.35 19.94 2.02
C ASN A 755 1.02 19.62 0.67
N TRP A 756 1.44 20.61 -0.11
CA TRP A 756 2.12 20.40 -1.38
C TRP A 756 3.46 19.66 -1.29
N LEU A 757 4.12 19.69 -0.12
CA LEU A 757 5.35 18.93 0.16
C LEU A 757 5.10 17.51 0.65
N THR A 758 3.88 17.19 1.08
CA THR A 758 3.57 15.90 1.73
C THR A 758 2.85 14.90 0.83
N VAL A 759 2.54 15.30 -0.40
CA VAL A 759 1.82 14.46 -1.37
C VAL A 759 2.71 14.07 -2.55
N LEU A 760 2.35 12.98 -3.21
CA LEU A 760 3.00 12.58 -4.46
C LEU A 760 2.64 13.55 -5.60
N PRO A 761 3.55 13.79 -6.56
CA PRO A 761 3.31 14.67 -7.71
C PRO A 761 2.41 14.01 -8.75
N LEU A 762 1.15 13.77 -8.39
CA LEU A 762 0.19 13.06 -9.24
C LEU A 762 -0.35 13.97 -10.35
N LYS A 763 -0.12 13.57 -11.61
CA LYS A 763 -0.54 14.34 -12.78
C LYS A 763 -2.06 14.50 -12.83
N ASP A 764 -2.79 13.42 -12.62
CA ASP A 764 -4.25 13.40 -12.73
C ASP A 764 -4.94 14.22 -11.64
N GLN A 765 -4.23 14.52 -10.53
CA GLN A 765 -4.71 15.38 -9.44
C GLN A 765 -4.27 16.83 -9.60
N GLY A 766 -3.45 17.11 -10.60
CA GLY A 766 -2.85 18.42 -10.74
C GLY A 766 -1.81 18.76 -9.66
N PHE A 767 -1.24 17.78 -8.97
CA PHE A 767 -0.25 17.99 -7.90
C PHE A 767 1.19 18.05 -8.41
N ILE A 768 1.41 18.66 -9.58
CA ILE A 768 2.72 18.77 -10.19
C ILE A 768 3.18 20.21 -10.13
N LEU A 769 4.45 20.42 -9.82
CA LEU A 769 5.17 21.67 -10.01
C LEU A 769 6.29 21.41 -11.02
N ASP A 770 6.45 22.33 -11.96
CA ASP A 770 7.64 22.33 -12.81
C ASP A 770 8.88 22.70 -11.99
N LYS A 771 10.04 22.60 -12.60
CA LYS A 771 11.33 22.84 -11.96
C LYS A 771 11.41 24.23 -11.30
N GLN A 772 11.04 25.28 -12.02
CA GLN A 772 11.12 26.65 -11.51
C GLN A 772 10.09 26.89 -10.40
N ALA A 773 8.86 26.42 -10.59
CA ALA A 773 7.80 26.54 -9.60
C ALA A 773 8.13 25.81 -8.29
N PHE A 774 8.81 24.66 -8.36
CA PHE A 774 9.26 23.94 -7.16
C PHE A 774 10.34 24.72 -6.41
N TRP A 775 11.34 25.24 -7.10
CA TRP A 775 12.39 26.07 -6.49
C TRP A 775 11.83 27.35 -5.88
N ASP A 776 11.05 28.11 -6.63
CA ASP A 776 10.45 29.36 -6.15
C ASP A 776 9.50 29.09 -4.98
N GLY A 777 8.77 27.96 -4.98
CA GLY A 777 7.93 27.54 -3.87
C GLY A 777 8.73 27.28 -2.58
N LEU A 778 9.90 26.63 -2.67
CA LEU A 778 10.80 26.45 -1.54
C LEU A 778 11.41 27.78 -1.06
N TYR A 779 11.81 28.64 -1.98
CA TYR A 779 12.36 29.95 -1.66
C TYR A 779 11.34 30.83 -0.94
N LEU A 780 10.10 30.86 -1.44
CA LEU A 780 8.99 31.56 -0.79
C LEU A 780 8.73 31.00 0.62
N ARG A 781 8.74 29.66 0.75
CA ARG A 781 8.52 28.97 2.02
C ARG A 781 9.53 29.32 3.11
N TYR A 782 10.80 29.47 2.75
CA TYR A 782 11.90 29.73 3.68
C TYR A 782 12.32 31.22 3.75
N GLY A 783 11.63 32.09 3.02
CA GLY A 783 11.99 33.52 2.94
C GLY A 783 13.38 33.74 2.34
N ILE A 784 13.82 32.84 1.46
CA ILE A 784 15.07 32.97 0.70
C ILE A 784 14.82 33.95 -0.45
N PRO A 785 15.73 34.92 -0.69
CA PRO A 785 15.59 35.85 -1.81
C PRO A 785 15.50 35.12 -3.16
N LEU A 786 14.45 35.40 -3.93
CA LEU A 786 14.28 34.80 -5.26
C LEU A 786 15.25 35.45 -6.26
N PRO A 787 16.00 34.63 -7.02
CA PRO A 787 16.90 35.17 -8.04
C PRO A 787 16.14 35.68 -9.26
N ARG A 788 16.76 36.60 -10.01
CA ARG A 788 16.28 37.07 -11.32
C ARG A 788 14.85 37.66 -11.26
N LEU A 789 14.55 38.47 -10.23
CA LEU A 789 13.37 39.29 -10.21
C LEU A 789 13.66 40.65 -10.89
N PRO A 790 12.67 41.29 -11.51
CA PRO A 790 12.80 42.67 -11.98
C PRO A 790 13.15 43.61 -10.81
N LEU A 791 13.84 44.71 -11.08
CA LEU A 791 14.15 45.69 -10.03
C LEU A 791 12.94 46.60 -9.77
N ILE A 792 12.18 46.96 -10.80
CA ILE A 792 11.06 47.90 -10.76
C ILE A 792 9.81 47.23 -11.36
N CYS A 793 8.69 47.43 -10.72
CA CYS A 793 7.38 47.03 -11.24
C CYS A 793 6.83 48.07 -12.23
N ILE A 794 5.95 47.67 -13.13
CA ILE A 794 5.23 48.61 -14.04
C ILE A 794 4.41 49.65 -13.29
N CYS A 795 4.16 49.50 -12.01
CA CYS A 795 3.52 50.51 -11.15
C CYS A 795 4.50 51.57 -10.61
N GLY A 796 5.80 51.47 -10.94
CA GLY A 796 6.85 52.35 -10.49
C GLY A 796 7.48 51.99 -9.14
N ALA A 797 6.94 51.01 -8.39
CA ALA A 797 7.49 50.58 -7.10
C ALA A 797 8.66 49.58 -7.27
N SER A 798 9.56 49.54 -6.29
CA SER A 798 10.57 48.45 -6.20
C SER A 798 9.89 47.09 -6.18
N PHE A 799 10.41 46.16 -6.99
CA PHE A 799 9.84 44.85 -7.13
C PHE A 799 10.52 43.81 -6.22
N ASP A 800 9.80 43.38 -5.25
CA ASP A 800 10.18 42.26 -4.37
C ASP A 800 8.98 41.29 -4.17
N VAL A 801 9.19 40.21 -3.43
CA VAL A 801 8.14 39.24 -3.13
C VAL A 801 6.93 39.87 -2.42
N GLN A 802 7.19 40.83 -1.50
CA GLN A 802 6.12 41.50 -0.75
C GLN A 802 5.24 42.34 -1.67
N HIS A 803 5.87 43.12 -2.54
CA HIS A 803 5.18 43.89 -3.55
C HIS A 803 4.44 43.01 -4.56
N ALA A 804 5.13 41.99 -5.07
CA ALA A 804 4.57 41.07 -6.06
C ALA A 804 3.24 40.42 -5.62
N LEU A 805 3.18 39.99 -4.35
CA LEU A 805 2.00 39.36 -3.76
C LEU A 805 0.85 40.33 -3.42
N SER A 806 1.08 41.65 -3.52
CA SER A 806 0.13 42.68 -3.13
C SER A 806 -0.21 43.66 -4.28
N CYS A 807 0.54 43.65 -5.38
CA CYS A 807 0.39 44.58 -6.48
C CYS A 807 -0.87 44.30 -7.32
N ALA A 808 -1.74 45.29 -7.46
CA ALA A 808 -2.97 45.20 -8.27
C ALA A 808 -2.71 45.15 -9.79
N ARG A 809 -1.54 45.61 -10.27
CA ARG A 809 -1.21 45.63 -11.70
C ARG A 809 -1.02 44.21 -12.25
N GLY A 810 -1.62 43.98 -13.43
CA GLY A 810 -1.62 42.67 -14.09
C GLY A 810 -2.75 41.71 -13.67
N GLY A 811 -3.62 42.08 -12.70
CA GLY A 811 -4.80 41.28 -12.31
C GLY A 811 -4.50 40.00 -11.55
N PHE A 812 -3.23 39.73 -11.21
CA PHE A 812 -2.84 38.42 -10.58
C PHE A 812 -3.45 38.19 -9.21
N ILE A 813 -3.66 39.23 -8.41
CA ILE A 813 -4.31 39.12 -7.10
C ILE A 813 -5.78 38.73 -7.23
N ILE A 814 -6.44 39.24 -8.30
CA ILE A 814 -7.82 38.90 -8.63
C ILE A 814 -7.87 37.44 -9.13
N GLY A 815 -6.96 37.07 -10.05
CA GLY A 815 -6.83 35.69 -10.51
C GLY A 815 -6.63 34.70 -9.37
N ARG A 816 -5.78 35.03 -8.37
CA ARG A 816 -5.57 34.23 -7.16
C ARG A 816 -6.84 34.09 -6.32
N HIS A 817 -7.60 35.16 -6.16
CA HIS A 817 -8.88 35.15 -5.47
C HIS A 817 -9.88 34.23 -6.20
N ASN A 818 -10.04 34.45 -7.51
CA ASN A 818 -10.98 33.69 -8.35
C ASN A 818 -10.67 32.19 -8.35
N GLU A 819 -9.42 31.78 -8.40
CA GLU A 819 -9.00 30.37 -8.35
C GLU A 819 -9.51 29.67 -7.07
N ILE A 820 -9.42 30.34 -5.91
CA ILE A 820 -9.93 29.80 -4.64
C ILE A 820 -11.46 29.79 -4.62
N ARG A 821 -12.11 30.85 -5.13
CA ARG A 821 -13.56 30.95 -5.26
C ARG A 821 -14.13 29.83 -6.12
N ASP A 822 -13.58 29.67 -7.30
CA ASP A 822 -14.08 28.72 -8.30
C ASP A 822 -13.92 27.28 -7.81
N PHE A 823 -12.79 26.95 -7.18
CA PHE A 823 -12.60 25.63 -6.56
C PHE A 823 -13.57 25.41 -5.38
N THR A 824 -13.84 26.43 -4.58
CA THR A 824 -14.84 26.33 -3.49
C THR A 824 -16.22 26.04 -4.07
N ALA A 825 -16.62 26.77 -5.10
CA ALA A 825 -17.90 26.57 -5.79
C ALA A 825 -18.00 25.19 -6.47
N GLU A 826 -16.91 24.72 -7.09
CA GLU A 826 -16.83 23.38 -7.69
C GLU A 826 -17.14 22.27 -6.67
N VAL A 827 -16.47 22.30 -5.51
CA VAL A 827 -16.72 21.29 -4.45
C VAL A 827 -18.14 21.41 -3.88
N LEU A 828 -18.64 22.63 -3.68
CA LEU A 828 -20.00 22.85 -3.16
C LEU A 828 -21.08 22.37 -4.15
N LYS A 829 -20.90 22.53 -5.46
CA LYS A 829 -21.82 22.01 -6.51
C LYS A 829 -22.00 20.49 -6.45
N GLU A 830 -21.00 19.76 -5.91
CA GLU A 830 -21.16 18.33 -5.74
C GLU A 830 -22.09 17.97 -4.56
N VAL A 831 -22.10 18.77 -3.49
CA VAL A 831 -22.73 18.42 -2.21
C VAL A 831 -23.93 19.27 -1.83
N CYS A 832 -24.12 20.43 -2.45
CA CYS A 832 -25.19 21.38 -2.16
C CYS A 832 -26.06 21.64 -3.40
N ALA A 833 -27.26 22.15 -3.17
CA ALA A 833 -28.15 22.65 -4.22
C ALA A 833 -27.90 24.15 -4.41
N ASP A 834 -28.33 24.69 -5.55
CA ASP A 834 -28.37 26.12 -5.90
C ASP A 834 -27.07 26.88 -5.59
N VAL A 835 -25.94 26.32 -6.03
CA VAL A 835 -24.64 26.95 -5.86
C VAL A 835 -24.45 28.04 -6.92
N LYS A 836 -24.28 29.29 -6.46
CA LYS A 836 -24.03 30.45 -7.31
C LYS A 836 -22.68 31.06 -7.02
N ILE A 837 -21.97 31.49 -8.06
CA ILE A 837 -20.77 32.31 -7.99
C ILE A 837 -21.17 33.76 -8.12
N GLU A 838 -20.63 34.63 -7.27
CA GLU A 838 -20.95 36.05 -7.16
C GLU A 838 -22.48 36.31 -7.03
N PRO A 839 -23.16 35.65 -6.08
CA PRO A 839 -24.57 35.88 -5.86
C PRO A 839 -24.84 37.33 -5.44
N GLU A 840 -25.83 37.96 -6.07
CA GLU A 840 -26.32 39.28 -5.65
C GLU A 840 -27.07 39.13 -4.31
N LEU A 841 -26.82 40.09 -3.41
CA LEU A 841 -27.55 40.23 -2.14
C LEU A 841 -28.79 41.11 -2.37
N GLN A 842 -29.84 40.99 -1.53
CA GLN A 842 -31.05 41.78 -1.63
C GLN A 842 -30.72 43.29 -1.58
N LYS A 843 -31.26 44.08 -2.52
CA LYS A 843 -31.02 45.53 -2.60
C LYS A 843 -31.73 46.26 -1.47
N LEU A 844 -31.02 47.19 -0.82
CA LEU A 844 -31.63 48.11 0.17
C LEU A 844 -31.86 49.46 -0.44
N THR A 845 -33.02 50.07 -0.13
CA THR A 845 -33.40 51.38 -0.62
C THR A 845 -32.44 52.42 -0.05
N GLY A 846 -31.81 53.22 -0.93
CA GLY A 846 -30.89 54.30 -0.55
C GLY A 846 -29.46 53.90 -0.20
N GLU A 847 -29.07 52.62 -0.41
CA GLU A 847 -27.72 52.15 -0.17
C GLU A 847 -26.75 52.62 -1.26
N THR A 848 -25.70 53.28 -0.85
CA THR A 848 -24.55 53.62 -1.70
C THR A 848 -23.35 52.77 -1.24
N LEU A 849 -22.87 51.88 -2.12
CA LEU A 849 -21.77 50.97 -1.75
C LEU A 849 -20.42 51.59 -2.09
N SER A 850 -19.63 51.88 -1.10
CA SER A 850 -18.25 52.38 -1.22
C SER A 850 -17.18 51.27 -1.21
N TYR A 851 -17.50 50.12 -1.78
CA TYR A 851 -16.53 49.00 -1.79
C TYR A 851 -15.53 49.17 -2.95
N LEU A 852 -14.25 49.09 -2.63
CA LEU A 852 -13.18 48.90 -3.62
C LEU A 852 -13.23 47.45 -4.15
N THR A 853 -14.18 47.17 -5.05
CA THR A 853 -14.28 45.88 -5.72
C THR A 853 -13.72 46.01 -7.15
N SER A 854 -13.30 44.91 -7.73
CA SER A 854 -12.93 44.84 -9.15
C SER A 854 -14.13 44.97 -10.09
N ILE A 855 -15.33 44.93 -9.55
CA ILE A 855 -16.61 45.00 -10.27
C ILE A 855 -17.16 46.40 -10.13
N LYS A 856 -17.44 47.06 -11.23
CA LYS A 856 -17.98 48.41 -11.29
C LYS A 856 -19.51 48.50 -11.12
N SER A 857 -20.15 47.46 -10.56
CA SER A 857 -21.59 47.46 -10.30
C SER A 857 -21.87 47.90 -8.88
N ASP A 858 -22.87 48.73 -8.69
CA ASP A 858 -23.33 49.22 -7.40
C ASP A 858 -24.11 48.21 -6.55
N GLU A 859 -23.90 46.90 -6.83
CA GLU A 859 -24.60 45.79 -6.21
C GLU A 859 -23.70 45.06 -5.19
N ALA A 860 -24.21 44.83 -3.99
CA ALA A 860 -23.54 44.02 -3.02
C ALA A 860 -23.56 42.53 -3.41
N ARG A 861 -22.41 41.90 -3.44
CA ARG A 861 -22.26 40.49 -3.83
C ARG A 861 -21.38 39.77 -2.80
N ALA A 862 -21.74 38.51 -2.56
CA ALA A 862 -20.81 37.59 -1.91
C ALA A 862 -20.05 36.76 -2.97
N ASP A 863 -18.99 36.07 -2.62
CA ASP A 863 -18.21 35.29 -3.60
C ASP A 863 -18.90 33.98 -4.03
N VAL A 864 -19.48 33.24 -3.08
CA VAL A 864 -20.20 31.99 -3.34
C VAL A 864 -21.41 31.86 -2.43
N SER A 865 -22.53 31.36 -2.94
CA SER A 865 -23.65 30.89 -2.13
C SER A 865 -23.96 29.42 -2.41
N ALA A 866 -24.41 28.70 -1.37
CA ALA A 866 -24.79 27.29 -1.44
C ALA A 866 -25.97 26.99 -0.52
N ARG A 867 -27.03 26.39 -1.06
CA ARG A 867 -28.20 26.05 -0.26
C ARG A 867 -28.02 24.73 0.47
N SER A 868 -28.47 24.67 1.71
CA SER A 868 -28.40 23.45 2.56
C SER A 868 -26.99 23.02 2.97
N PHE A 869 -26.06 23.97 3.10
CA PHE A 869 -24.69 23.63 3.53
C PHE A 869 -24.60 23.38 5.05
N TRP A 870 -25.05 24.34 5.87
CA TRP A 870 -25.07 24.20 7.33
C TRP A 870 -26.41 23.61 7.83
N ILE A 871 -27.50 24.19 7.39
CA ILE A 871 -28.86 23.86 7.77
C ILE A 871 -29.67 23.57 6.50
N LYS A 872 -30.47 22.52 6.54
CA LYS A 872 -31.34 22.14 5.41
C LYS A 872 -32.30 23.28 5.06
N GLY A 873 -32.29 23.69 3.79
CA GLY A 873 -33.12 24.79 3.27
C GLY A 873 -32.52 26.18 3.39
N GLN A 874 -31.58 26.44 4.30
CA GLN A 874 -30.92 27.73 4.45
C GLN A 874 -29.78 27.90 3.44
N THR A 875 -29.58 29.13 2.95
CA THR A 875 -28.46 29.48 2.08
C THR A 875 -27.26 29.93 2.90
N ALA A 876 -26.12 29.30 2.68
CA ALA A 876 -24.84 29.74 3.22
C ALA A 876 -24.14 30.64 2.19
N TYR A 877 -23.67 31.80 2.63
CA TYR A 877 -22.89 32.73 1.84
C TYR A 877 -21.44 32.73 2.31
N VAL A 878 -20.53 32.82 1.38
CA VAL A 878 -19.09 32.80 1.61
C VAL A 878 -18.44 33.98 0.91
N ASP A 879 -17.52 34.65 1.61
CA ASP A 879 -16.65 35.67 1.02
C ASP A 879 -15.19 35.30 1.30
N ILE A 880 -14.36 35.30 0.24
CA ILE A 880 -12.99 34.83 0.26
C ILE A 880 -12.02 35.98 0.38
N ARG A 881 -11.09 35.89 1.32
CA ARG A 881 -10.05 36.88 1.49
C ARG A 881 -8.67 36.21 1.50
N VAL A 882 -7.80 36.60 0.58
CA VAL A 882 -6.40 36.19 0.58
C VAL A 882 -5.55 37.41 0.98
N PHE A 883 -4.80 37.30 2.09
CA PHE A 883 -3.92 38.36 2.53
C PHE A 883 -2.44 37.96 2.43
N ASN A 884 -1.57 38.96 2.27
CA ASN A 884 -0.12 38.76 2.24
C ASN A 884 0.48 38.95 3.65
N PRO A 885 0.92 37.87 4.36
CA PRO A 885 1.48 37.97 5.70
C PRO A 885 2.81 38.73 5.77
N LEU A 886 3.50 38.90 4.63
CA LEU A 886 4.76 39.65 4.53
C LEU A 886 4.54 41.15 4.41
N ALA A 887 3.30 41.62 4.18
CA ALA A 887 3.01 43.04 4.08
C ALA A 887 3.33 43.78 5.39
N LYS A 888 3.83 44.99 5.31
CA LYS A 888 4.30 45.81 6.46
C LYS A 888 3.24 45.92 7.58
N CYS A 889 1.94 46.00 7.22
CA CYS A 889 0.83 46.10 8.19
C CYS A 889 0.60 44.80 9.01
N TYR A 890 1.15 43.66 8.58
CA TYR A 890 1.01 42.38 9.27
C TYR A 890 2.29 41.89 9.95
N LEU A 891 3.49 42.39 9.58
CA LEU A 891 4.78 41.90 10.08
C LEU A 891 4.95 42.01 11.61
N ASN A 892 4.31 42.98 12.27
CA ASN A 892 4.44 43.22 13.72
C ASN A 892 3.29 42.62 14.56
N GLN A 893 2.39 41.83 13.96
CA GLN A 893 1.31 41.13 14.67
C GLN A 893 1.40 39.63 14.45
N THR A 894 0.79 38.82 15.30
CA THR A 894 0.75 37.37 15.11
C THR A 894 -0.10 37.02 13.89
N LEU A 895 0.18 35.89 13.23
CA LEU A 895 -0.63 35.40 12.11
C LEU A 895 -2.09 35.15 12.52
N GLN A 896 -2.30 34.65 13.75
CA GLN A 896 -3.63 34.43 14.28
C GLN A 896 -4.40 35.76 14.41
N SER A 897 -3.76 36.83 14.87
CA SER A 897 -4.36 38.17 14.94
C SER A 897 -4.65 38.71 13.54
N ALA A 898 -3.75 38.49 12.57
CA ALA A 898 -3.97 38.89 11.17
C ALA A 898 -5.16 38.18 10.56
N HIS A 899 -5.30 36.89 10.75
CA HIS A 899 -6.47 36.12 10.30
C HIS A 899 -7.76 36.67 10.95
N LYS A 900 -7.77 36.82 12.28
CA LYS A 900 -8.94 37.32 13.01
C LYS A 900 -9.36 38.74 12.59
N ARG A 901 -8.39 39.61 12.32
CA ARG A 901 -8.64 40.95 11.81
C ARG A 901 -9.37 40.88 10.44
N ASN A 902 -8.89 40.05 9.50
CA ASN A 902 -9.52 39.88 8.20
C ASN A 902 -10.91 39.21 8.31
N GLU A 903 -11.10 38.24 9.21
CA GLU A 903 -12.43 37.64 9.50
C GLU A 903 -13.41 38.70 9.97
N ASN A 904 -13.01 39.51 10.96
CA ASN A 904 -13.85 40.55 11.56
C ASN A 904 -14.19 41.67 10.57
N GLU A 905 -13.25 42.01 9.67
CA GLU A 905 -13.50 42.96 8.59
C GLU A 905 -14.62 42.49 7.67
N LYS A 906 -14.56 41.25 7.23
CA LYS A 906 -15.58 40.62 6.37
C LYS A 906 -16.94 40.47 7.09
N LYS A 907 -16.92 40.11 8.38
CA LYS A 907 -18.14 40.02 9.17
C LYS A 907 -18.85 41.36 9.32
N ARG A 908 -18.09 42.42 9.56
CA ARG A 908 -18.66 43.77 9.61
C ARG A 908 -19.32 44.21 8.32
N GLN A 909 -18.79 43.71 7.16
CA GLN A 909 -19.34 44.04 5.84
C GLN A 909 -20.61 43.26 5.53
N TYR A 910 -20.70 41.99 5.90
CA TYR A 910 -21.69 41.07 5.34
C TYR A 910 -22.60 40.41 6.39
N ASN A 911 -22.15 40.20 7.62
CA ASN A 911 -22.82 39.29 8.54
C ASN A 911 -24.25 39.77 8.93
N GLU A 912 -24.38 41.02 9.28
CA GLU A 912 -25.69 41.60 9.70
C GLU A 912 -26.69 41.59 8.54
N ARG A 913 -26.23 41.99 7.35
CA ARG A 913 -27.05 42.00 6.13
C ARG A 913 -27.55 40.62 5.77
N ILE A 914 -26.62 39.64 5.65
CA ILE A 914 -26.95 38.27 5.24
C ILE A 914 -27.86 37.59 6.26
N ASN A 915 -27.64 37.79 7.56
CA ASN A 915 -28.47 37.17 8.59
C ASN A 915 -29.86 37.77 8.68
N ASN A 916 -29.97 39.10 8.60
CA ASN A 916 -31.20 39.81 8.89
C ASN A 916 -32.07 40.05 7.63
N ILE A 917 -31.45 40.14 6.47
CA ILE A 917 -32.15 40.52 5.21
C ILE A 917 -32.24 39.34 4.24
N ASP A 918 -31.10 38.66 3.98
CA ASP A 918 -31.08 37.50 3.11
C ASP A 918 -31.46 36.20 3.84
N HIS A 919 -31.66 36.25 5.17
CA HIS A 919 -31.98 35.11 6.05
C HIS A 919 -31.06 33.90 5.86
N GLY A 920 -29.81 34.16 5.51
CA GLY A 920 -28.76 33.18 5.29
C GLY A 920 -27.78 33.06 6.45
N SER A 921 -26.75 32.29 6.26
CA SER A 921 -25.58 32.25 7.14
C SER A 921 -24.34 32.74 6.40
N PHE A 922 -23.46 33.46 7.10
CA PHE A 922 -22.25 34.01 6.50
C PHE A 922 -20.99 33.38 7.09
N THR A 923 -20.03 33.00 6.23
CA THR A 923 -18.73 32.48 6.62
C THR A 923 -17.61 33.17 5.86
N PRO A 924 -16.73 33.93 6.52
CA PRO A 924 -15.54 34.49 5.89
C PRO A 924 -14.47 33.38 5.68
N MET A 925 -14.07 33.14 4.44
CA MET A 925 -12.97 32.23 4.10
C MET A 925 -11.66 32.98 3.95
N VAL A 926 -10.92 33.13 5.04
CA VAL A 926 -9.65 33.89 5.08
C VAL A 926 -8.45 32.94 4.92
N PHE A 927 -7.63 33.22 3.90
CA PHE A 927 -6.39 32.52 3.62
C PHE A 927 -5.18 33.43 3.70
N SER A 928 -4.04 32.92 4.14
CA SER A 928 -2.74 33.57 3.91
C SER A 928 -2.19 33.16 2.52
N CYS A 929 -1.28 33.97 1.96
CA CYS A 929 -0.57 33.63 0.70
C CYS A 929 0.28 32.35 0.82
N PHE A 930 0.57 31.85 2.01
CA PHE A 930 1.24 30.56 2.26
C PHE A 930 0.26 29.38 2.23
N GLY A 931 -1.05 29.63 2.08
CA GLY A 931 -2.10 28.61 2.08
C GLY A 931 -2.64 28.27 3.48
N GLY A 932 -2.24 29.03 4.51
CA GLY A 932 -2.79 28.93 5.86
C GLY A 932 -4.25 29.37 5.90
N MET A 933 -5.07 28.68 6.67
CA MET A 933 -6.52 28.90 6.80
C MET A 933 -6.84 29.47 8.17
N SER A 934 -7.73 30.48 8.21
CA SER A 934 -8.32 30.96 9.45
C SER A 934 -9.16 29.87 10.15
N ARG A 935 -9.55 30.12 11.39
CA ARG A 935 -10.36 29.14 12.15
C ARG A 935 -11.70 28.86 11.47
N GLU A 936 -12.42 29.92 11.05
CA GLU A 936 -13.73 29.77 10.42
C GLU A 936 -13.63 29.12 9.04
N CYS A 937 -12.61 29.49 8.25
CA CYS A 937 -12.28 28.82 7.01
C CYS A 937 -12.01 27.32 7.23
N GLY A 938 -11.21 26.96 8.22
CA GLY A 938 -10.92 25.57 8.58
C GLY A 938 -12.17 24.77 8.97
N THR A 939 -13.11 25.39 9.69
CA THR A 939 -14.41 24.78 10.03
C THR A 939 -15.26 24.57 8.79
N PHE A 940 -15.34 25.56 7.91
CA PHE A 940 -16.07 25.44 6.63
C PHE A 940 -15.50 24.32 5.75
N VAL A 941 -14.19 24.26 5.58
CA VAL A 941 -13.50 23.21 4.83
C VAL A 941 -13.72 21.82 5.47
N SER A 942 -13.79 21.73 6.81
CA SER A 942 -14.08 20.47 7.49
C SER A 942 -15.50 19.99 7.25
N GLN A 943 -16.49 20.90 7.23
CA GLN A 943 -17.88 20.58 6.90
C GLN A 943 -18.03 20.18 5.42
N MET A 944 -17.39 20.92 4.54
CA MET A 944 -17.33 20.59 3.11
C MET A 944 -16.75 19.19 2.88
N ALA A 945 -15.68 18.84 3.61
CA ALA A 945 -15.08 17.51 3.57
C ALA A 945 -16.01 16.41 4.11
N GLU A 946 -16.82 16.71 5.13
CA GLU A 946 -17.79 15.77 5.70
C GLU A 946 -18.91 15.45 4.70
N LEU A 947 -19.52 16.48 4.12
CA LEU A 947 -20.58 16.31 3.12
C LEU A 947 -20.08 15.54 1.89
N LEU A 948 -18.87 15.88 1.41
CA LEU A 948 -18.29 15.20 0.26
C LEU A 948 -17.88 13.75 0.59
N ALA A 949 -17.38 13.50 1.81
CA ALA A 949 -17.04 12.18 2.29
C ALA A 949 -18.28 11.27 2.36
N ALA A 950 -19.38 11.78 2.91
CA ALA A 950 -20.66 11.07 2.95
C ALA A 950 -21.18 10.76 1.53
N LYS A 951 -21.17 11.74 0.62
CA LYS A 951 -21.63 11.54 -0.75
C LYS A 951 -20.77 10.53 -1.53
N ARG A 952 -19.48 10.50 -1.30
CA ARG A 952 -18.52 9.63 -2.02
C ARG A 952 -18.22 8.31 -1.30
N ASN A 953 -18.82 8.10 -0.14
CA ASN A 953 -18.55 6.94 0.75
C ASN A 953 -17.04 6.74 1.01
N LEU A 954 -16.35 7.82 1.37
CA LEU A 954 -14.92 7.85 1.63
C LEU A 954 -14.63 8.38 3.04
N PRO A 955 -13.49 8.01 3.66
CA PRO A 955 -13.11 8.56 4.96
C PRO A 955 -12.96 10.09 4.90
N LYS A 956 -13.55 10.80 5.88
CA LYS A 956 -13.46 12.27 6.01
C LYS A 956 -12.01 12.77 5.99
N THR A 957 -11.09 12.02 6.61
CA THR A 957 -9.65 12.36 6.66
C THR A 957 -9.02 12.44 5.27
N VAL A 958 -9.37 11.51 4.39
CA VAL A 958 -8.88 11.45 3.00
C VAL A 958 -9.40 12.65 2.21
N ILE A 959 -10.69 12.91 2.28
CA ILE A 959 -11.34 14.04 1.58
C ILE A 959 -10.82 15.38 2.11
N SER A 960 -10.71 15.55 3.43
CA SER A 960 -10.15 16.76 4.04
C SER A 960 -8.71 17.00 3.61
N GLY A 961 -7.89 15.96 3.57
CA GLY A 961 -6.52 16.04 3.06
C GLY A 961 -6.47 16.47 1.59
N TRP A 962 -7.33 15.89 0.75
CA TRP A 962 -7.42 16.24 -0.67
C TRP A 962 -7.86 17.70 -0.89
N ILE A 963 -8.94 18.15 -0.24
CA ILE A 963 -9.43 19.54 -0.37
C ILE A 963 -8.33 20.54 0.04
N LYS A 964 -7.68 20.31 1.20
CA LYS A 964 -6.60 21.18 1.70
C LYS A 964 -5.41 21.21 0.73
N THR A 965 -5.07 20.06 0.14
CA THR A 965 -3.99 19.97 -0.85
C THR A 965 -4.33 20.74 -2.12
N ARG A 966 -5.56 20.63 -2.62
CA ARG A 966 -6.04 21.39 -3.80
C ARG A 966 -5.96 22.90 -3.54
N PHE A 967 -6.47 23.38 -2.42
CA PHE A 967 -6.33 24.79 -2.02
C PHE A 967 -4.87 25.23 -1.96
N ASN A 968 -4.01 24.38 -1.41
CA ASN A 968 -2.60 24.70 -1.23
C ASN A 968 -1.86 24.80 -2.60
N PHE A 969 -2.12 23.90 -3.56
CA PHE A 969 -1.57 23.99 -4.90
C PHE A 969 -2.13 25.19 -5.68
N ALA A 970 -3.43 25.46 -5.58
CA ALA A 970 -4.05 26.63 -6.18
C ALA A 970 -3.43 27.91 -5.64
N MET A 971 -3.29 28.04 -4.32
CA MET A 971 -2.65 29.18 -3.67
C MET A 971 -1.18 29.35 -4.11
N LEU A 972 -0.39 28.27 -4.05
CA LEU A 972 1.03 28.32 -4.40
C LEU A 972 1.22 28.75 -5.85
N ARG A 973 0.54 28.14 -6.81
CA ARG A 973 0.63 28.48 -8.23
C ARG A 973 0.23 29.92 -8.49
N SER A 974 -0.86 30.36 -7.91
CA SER A 974 -1.32 31.74 -8.05
C SER A 974 -0.34 32.75 -7.45
N CYS A 975 0.30 32.42 -6.32
CA CYS A 975 1.36 33.25 -5.73
C CYS A 975 2.61 33.29 -6.63
N LEU A 976 2.98 32.16 -7.22
CA LEU A 976 4.11 32.10 -8.17
C LEU A 976 3.82 32.90 -9.44
N LEU A 977 2.57 32.92 -9.92
CA LEU A 977 2.13 33.82 -10.99
C LEU A 977 2.22 35.31 -10.59
N CYS A 978 1.85 35.65 -9.37
CA CYS A 978 2.06 37.01 -8.86
C CYS A 978 3.55 37.41 -8.91
N ILE A 979 4.47 36.48 -8.69
CA ILE A 979 5.92 36.73 -8.63
C ILE A 979 6.56 36.72 -10.05
N ARG A 980 6.22 35.74 -10.88
CA ARG A 980 6.86 35.48 -12.18
C ARG A 980 6.03 35.92 -13.39
N GLY A 981 4.75 36.23 -13.23
CA GLY A 981 3.86 36.58 -14.33
C GLY A 981 4.22 37.89 -14.94
N THR A 982 4.10 37.99 -16.28
CA THR A 982 4.31 39.23 -17.03
C THR A 982 3.19 40.20 -16.77
N ARG A 983 3.50 41.36 -16.19
CA ARG A 983 2.54 42.45 -15.96
C ARG A 983 2.42 43.31 -17.20
N SER A 984 1.21 43.39 -17.74
CA SER A 984 0.86 44.34 -18.77
C SER A 984 -0.27 45.26 -18.28
N SER A 985 -0.46 46.40 -18.95
CA SER A 985 -1.56 47.32 -18.64
C SER A 985 -2.94 46.74 -19.02
N ILE A 986 -2.95 45.65 -19.76
CA ILE A 986 -4.18 44.99 -20.27
C ILE A 986 -4.13 43.53 -19.83
N MET A 987 -5.12 43.10 -19.02
CA MET A 987 -5.67 41.77 -18.97
C MET A 987 -5.48 40.88 -17.78
N GLN A 988 -6.63 40.32 -17.40
CA GLN A 988 -6.82 38.99 -16.80
C GLN A 988 -6.22 37.87 -17.65
N GLN A 989 -5.15 37.22 -17.20
CA GLN A 989 -4.81 35.90 -17.72
C GLN A 989 -5.75 34.88 -17.08
N LYS A 990 -6.49 34.14 -17.90
CA LYS A 990 -7.15 32.92 -17.42
C LYS A 990 -6.08 31.95 -16.92
N ILE A 991 -6.11 31.66 -15.63
CA ILE A 991 -5.35 30.54 -15.07
C ILE A 991 -6.00 29.29 -15.66
N ASP A 992 -5.20 28.44 -16.34
CA ASP A 992 -5.73 27.19 -16.90
C ASP A 992 -6.47 26.42 -15.81
N GLN A 993 -7.78 26.26 -16.01
CA GLN A 993 -8.60 25.43 -15.14
C GLN A 993 -8.03 24.03 -15.17
N VAL A 994 -7.61 23.55 -14.02
CA VAL A 994 -7.28 22.14 -13.83
C VAL A 994 -8.57 21.37 -14.10
N LYS A 995 -8.63 20.65 -15.22
CA LYS A 995 -9.80 19.83 -15.58
C LYS A 995 -10.14 18.93 -14.41
N GLU A 996 -11.45 18.76 -14.16
CA GLU A 996 -12.00 17.78 -13.23
C GLU A 996 -11.21 16.48 -13.34
N SER A 997 -10.35 16.25 -12.40
CA SER A 997 -9.70 14.96 -12.24
C SER A 997 -10.45 14.24 -11.13
N ASP A 998 -10.85 13.01 -11.40
CA ASP A 998 -11.36 12.10 -10.39
C ASP A 998 -10.46 12.10 -9.16
N ILE A 999 -11.04 12.12 -7.96
CA ILE A 999 -10.28 11.95 -6.73
C ILE A 999 -9.70 10.53 -6.74
N LYS A 1000 -8.44 10.41 -7.17
CA LYS A 1000 -7.70 9.18 -6.94
C LYS A 1000 -7.30 9.16 -5.48
N LEU A 1001 -7.71 8.12 -4.78
CA LEU A 1001 -7.29 7.88 -3.40
C LEU A 1001 -5.77 7.77 -3.37
N VAL A 1002 -5.14 8.86 -2.96
CA VAL A 1002 -3.74 8.83 -2.55
C VAL A 1002 -3.76 8.19 -1.17
N VAL A 1003 -3.38 6.92 -1.10
CA VAL A 1003 -3.06 6.31 0.18
C VAL A 1003 -1.82 7.04 0.68
N HIS A 1004 -2.02 7.99 1.57
CA HIS A 1004 -0.93 8.59 2.31
C HIS A 1004 -0.26 7.48 3.12
N GLU A 1005 0.96 7.11 2.75
CA GLU A 1005 1.83 6.26 3.57
C GLU A 1005 2.28 6.99 4.86
N SER A 1006 1.67 8.13 5.18
CA SER A 1006 1.96 8.93 6.36
C SER A 1006 1.60 8.28 7.70
N ASN A 1007 1.12 7.04 7.70
CA ASN A 1007 0.91 6.26 8.92
C ASN A 1007 2.06 5.29 9.24
N MET A 1008 3.18 5.35 8.50
CA MET A 1008 4.39 4.60 8.86
C MET A 1008 5.40 5.41 9.67
N ASP A 1009 5.05 6.59 10.17
CA ASP A 1009 5.85 7.31 11.16
C ASP A 1009 5.55 6.79 12.57
N VAL A 1010 5.91 5.53 12.84
CA VAL A 1010 6.21 5.03 14.18
C VAL A 1010 7.42 4.11 14.10
#